data_a9c028315d1fe023cb558f4bba69d4c1
#
_entry.id   a9c028315d1fe023cb558f4bba69d4c1
#
_cell.length_a   1.000
_cell.length_b   1.000
_cell.length_c   1.000
_cell.angle_alpha   90.00
_cell.angle_beta   90.00
_cell.angle_gamma   90.00
#
_symmetry.space_group_name_H-M   'P 1'
#
loop_
_entity.id
_entity.type
_entity.pdbx_description
1 polymer ?
#
loop_
_entity_poly.entity_id
_entity_poly.type
_entity_poly.pdbx_seq_one_letter_code
_entity_poly.pdbx_strand_id
1 'polypeptide(L)'
;MPRFSIIVPSHGVAGRLSQALDSVLAQSFGDLELIPVCDAPDAPAASVAAAYAERDSRVTPVHSPPSAGLSGARNTGMRAAHGTYLLFLDGDDVLVPGALALLDARLAETGAVDVLYAEHERAPWWEGEPGNPAAPLLAGVPSGAFAPDRAPRLTGVALPAWSAVYRRSFLTERRLSFPDGHFTDLGWGGLTTVAAERIAVLRSVVVRHRLRRQGSRLNLPGPHQHELLDQAELVLERAAALPGDRARALFEQVFAVVLRTAARPERMPSGHRAFFRRAARLHRAHRPEGFRMPGGSVGVQHRLLAAGAYTAFRALRGANRIASGAAGRLPRPHLPLTRLRYALDLRRPLDPDLAVYCAYWGRGYVCNPAAIHAVARELAPHIHSVFLVEAGREHTVPDDVESVVIGSRRYWEVLARAKYLVNNANFAEGVVKRPGSVHVQTQHGTPLKKMGVDQSTYPVVAAQTGSFTKLLGRVDRWDFNLSSNRHSTQTWERAFPGSYQTLEYGYPRNDVYYTASGHDVVRARRRLGVPDGRTAVLYAPTHRDHHTGFEPGLDLEAFCEAAGEDVVVLLRAHYFYDRGRAAATGRVIDVTAHRSAEDVCLAADALITDYSSIMFDYANLDRPIVVYADDWEVYRETRGVCFDLMAEPPGPVAHTPEELARIFRDGSYRGPESRRLRAEFRSRYCQFDDGLAAERVVRRVFLGRPPEEIPKVIPLAERLPAPAVTLVRS
;
A
#
# COMPACT_ATOMS: atom_id res chain seq x y z
N MET A 1 -16.84 -17.34 27.78
CA MET A 1 -16.99 -16.01 27.12
C MET A 1 -15.63 -15.35 27.20
N PRO A 2 -15.08 -14.90 26.09
CA PRO A 2 -13.77 -14.23 26.13
C PRO A 2 -13.81 -12.93 26.95
N ARG A 3 -12.66 -12.56 27.51
CA ARG A 3 -12.51 -11.30 28.24
C ARG A 3 -12.62 -10.10 27.31
N PHE A 4 -11.91 -10.17 26.16
CA PHE A 4 -11.88 -9.10 25.16
C PHE A 4 -12.36 -9.58 23.80
N SER A 5 -13.18 -8.76 23.11
CA SER A 5 -13.41 -8.85 21.67
C SER A 5 -12.68 -7.70 21.00
N ILE A 6 -11.73 -8.01 20.13
CA ILE A 6 -10.98 -7.02 19.35
C ILE A 6 -11.60 -6.95 17.96
N ILE A 7 -12.21 -5.81 17.63
CA ILE A 7 -12.91 -5.55 16.37
C ILE A 7 -11.98 -4.79 15.44
N VAL A 8 -11.67 -5.36 14.27
CA VAL A 8 -10.71 -4.80 13.30
C VAL A 8 -11.38 -4.50 11.97
N PRO A 9 -11.88 -3.27 11.73
CA PRO A 9 -12.38 -2.85 10.43
C PRO A 9 -11.25 -2.85 9.39
N SER A 10 -11.46 -3.46 8.22
CA SER A 10 -10.39 -3.82 7.29
C SER A 10 -10.55 -3.24 5.89
N HIS A 11 -11.13 -2.04 5.75
CA HIS A 11 -11.33 -1.40 4.45
C HIS A 11 -10.02 -0.75 3.91
N GLY A 12 -9.55 -1.20 2.74
CA GLY A 12 -8.40 -0.60 2.05
C GLY A 12 -7.08 -0.70 2.83
N VAL A 13 -6.89 -1.75 3.62
CA VAL A 13 -5.72 -1.95 4.50
C VAL A 13 -5.07 -3.33 4.36
N ALA A 14 -5.33 -4.04 3.25
CA ALA A 14 -4.86 -5.42 3.05
C ALA A 14 -3.35 -5.57 3.32
N GLY A 15 -2.52 -4.63 2.85
CA GLY A 15 -1.07 -4.66 3.06
C GLY A 15 -0.60 -4.45 4.51
N ARG A 16 -1.50 -4.13 5.42
CA ARG A 16 -1.19 -3.84 6.83
C ARG A 16 -1.97 -4.68 7.82
N LEU A 17 -3.08 -5.25 7.35
CA LEU A 17 -3.99 -6.03 8.17
C LEU A 17 -3.26 -7.15 8.91
N SER A 18 -2.33 -7.85 8.24
CA SER A 18 -1.52 -8.89 8.89
C SER A 18 -0.79 -8.37 10.13
N GLN A 19 -0.18 -7.18 10.06
CA GLN A 19 0.52 -6.60 11.21
C GLN A 19 -0.43 -6.23 12.35
N ALA A 20 -1.65 -5.79 12.04
CA ALA A 20 -2.68 -5.52 13.05
C ALA A 20 -3.10 -6.82 13.74
N LEU A 21 -3.42 -7.87 12.96
CA LEU A 21 -3.83 -9.17 13.49
C LEU A 21 -2.71 -9.83 14.30
N ASP A 22 -1.45 -9.83 13.80
CA ASP A 22 -0.28 -10.34 14.50
C ASP A 22 -0.09 -9.65 15.85
N SER A 23 -0.26 -8.32 15.91
CA SER A 23 -0.08 -7.56 17.15
C SER A 23 -1.11 -7.94 18.23
N VAL A 24 -2.28 -8.44 17.84
CA VAL A 24 -3.32 -8.94 18.75
C VAL A 24 -3.00 -10.38 19.17
N LEU A 25 -2.69 -11.25 18.21
CA LEU A 25 -2.46 -12.68 18.48
C LEU A 25 -1.16 -12.95 19.26
N ALA A 26 -0.17 -12.05 19.14
CA ALA A 26 1.09 -12.09 19.88
C ALA A 26 0.99 -11.54 21.32
N GLN A 27 -0.20 -11.10 21.78
CA GLN A 27 -0.36 -10.66 23.16
C GLN A 27 -0.18 -11.82 24.15
N SER A 28 0.47 -11.54 25.28
CA SER A 28 0.64 -12.51 26.37
C SER A 28 -0.68 -12.88 27.05
N PHE A 29 -1.73 -12.06 26.90
CA PHE A 29 -3.08 -12.30 27.40
C PHE A 29 -3.90 -13.04 26.34
N GLY A 30 -4.27 -14.27 26.59
CA GLY A 30 -4.88 -15.17 25.59
C GLY A 30 -6.40 -15.25 25.59
N ASP A 31 -7.10 -14.74 26.64
CA ASP A 31 -8.58 -14.80 26.75
C ASP A 31 -9.24 -13.69 25.88
N LEU A 32 -9.16 -13.89 24.58
CA LEU A 32 -9.64 -12.95 23.58
C LEU A 32 -10.31 -13.64 22.39
N GLU A 33 -11.15 -12.91 21.67
CA GLU A 33 -11.56 -13.19 20.30
C GLU A 33 -11.16 -12.01 19.40
N LEU A 34 -10.81 -12.31 18.17
CA LEU A 34 -10.38 -11.33 17.16
C LEU A 34 -11.36 -11.37 15.99
N ILE A 35 -11.97 -10.23 15.71
CA ILE A 35 -13.06 -10.09 14.74
C ILE A 35 -12.62 -9.13 13.62
N PRO A 36 -11.91 -9.61 12.59
CA PRO A 36 -11.69 -8.83 11.38
C PRO A 36 -13.02 -8.62 10.65
N VAL A 37 -13.32 -7.36 10.30
CA VAL A 37 -14.55 -7.00 9.58
C VAL A 37 -14.20 -6.49 8.20
N CYS A 38 -14.53 -7.27 7.17
CA CYS A 38 -14.21 -7.00 5.77
C CYS A 38 -15.43 -6.48 5.01
N ASP A 39 -15.23 -5.58 4.05
CA ASP A 39 -16.31 -4.94 3.29
C ASP A 39 -17.04 -5.91 2.34
N ALA A 40 -16.37 -6.95 1.84
CA ALA A 40 -16.93 -7.97 0.97
C ALA A 40 -16.09 -9.25 1.06
N PRO A 41 -16.68 -10.43 0.76
CA PRO A 41 -15.97 -11.72 0.82
C PRO A 41 -14.79 -11.83 -0.16
N ASP A 42 -14.86 -11.14 -1.29
CA ASP A 42 -13.85 -11.11 -2.35
C ASP A 42 -12.84 -9.96 -2.22
N ALA A 43 -12.99 -9.11 -1.20
CA ALA A 43 -12.03 -8.04 -0.95
C ALA A 43 -10.64 -8.60 -0.58
N PRO A 44 -9.53 -7.94 -0.97
CA PRO A 44 -8.17 -8.37 -0.62
C PRO A 44 -7.95 -8.60 0.89
N ALA A 45 -8.58 -7.78 1.74
CA ALA A 45 -8.53 -7.94 3.19
C ALA A 45 -9.22 -9.22 3.69
N ALA A 46 -10.28 -9.68 3.00
CA ALA A 46 -11.02 -10.88 3.39
C ALA A 46 -10.15 -12.14 3.26
N SER A 47 -9.33 -12.24 2.22
CA SER A 47 -8.40 -13.37 2.07
C SER A 47 -7.31 -13.40 3.13
N VAL A 48 -6.84 -12.23 3.59
CA VAL A 48 -5.92 -12.15 4.73
C VAL A 48 -6.62 -12.66 5.98
N ALA A 49 -7.80 -12.15 6.29
CA ALA A 49 -8.55 -12.53 7.48
C ALA A 49 -8.89 -14.04 7.49
N ALA A 50 -9.27 -14.63 6.34
CA ALA A 50 -9.53 -16.05 6.21
C ALA A 50 -8.29 -16.90 6.51
N ALA A 51 -7.12 -16.52 5.98
CA ALA A 51 -5.86 -17.23 6.25
C ALA A 51 -5.46 -17.21 7.74
N TYR A 52 -5.84 -16.17 8.47
CA TYR A 52 -5.65 -16.13 9.92
C TYR A 52 -6.64 -17.01 10.68
N ALA A 53 -7.90 -17.06 10.24
CA ALA A 53 -8.91 -17.93 10.84
C ALA A 53 -8.59 -19.42 10.67
N GLU A 54 -7.94 -19.81 9.57
CA GLU A 54 -7.46 -21.18 9.37
C GLU A 54 -6.33 -21.58 10.33
N ARG A 55 -5.55 -20.60 10.84
CA ARG A 55 -4.39 -20.83 11.69
C ARG A 55 -4.68 -20.67 13.19
N ASP A 56 -5.68 -19.87 13.56
CA ASP A 56 -5.97 -19.51 14.94
C ASP A 56 -7.49 -19.44 15.17
N SER A 57 -8.00 -20.33 16.00
CA SER A 57 -9.44 -20.46 16.31
C SER A 57 -10.04 -19.25 17.05
N ARG A 58 -9.22 -18.34 17.55
CA ARG A 58 -9.66 -17.08 18.16
C ARG A 58 -10.09 -16.05 17.09
N VAL A 59 -9.78 -16.28 15.83
CA VAL A 59 -10.07 -15.35 14.72
C VAL A 59 -11.38 -15.74 14.04
N THR A 60 -12.33 -14.81 14.04
CA THR A 60 -13.65 -15.00 13.40
C THR A 60 -13.93 -13.86 12.44
N PRO A 61 -13.58 -13.98 11.15
CA PRO A 61 -13.88 -12.96 10.16
C PRO A 61 -15.37 -12.78 9.94
N VAL A 62 -15.82 -11.51 9.83
CA VAL A 62 -17.20 -11.18 9.48
C VAL A 62 -17.23 -10.19 8.32
N HIS A 63 -18.37 -10.14 7.62
CA HIS A 63 -18.52 -9.24 6.47
C HIS A 63 -19.56 -8.16 6.75
N SER A 64 -19.24 -6.94 6.35
CA SER A 64 -20.17 -5.82 6.34
C SER A 64 -20.50 -5.42 4.90
N PRO A 65 -21.70 -4.86 4.64
CA PRO A 65 -22.00 -4.33 3.32
C PRO A 65 -20.97 -3.25 2.90
N PRO A 66 -20.52 -3.23 1.64
CA PRO A 66 -19.53 -2.23 1.16
C PRO A 66 -19.97 -0.78 1.37
N SER A 67 -21.28 -0.52 1.31
CA SER A 67 -21.87 0.81 1.52
C SER A 67 -21.92 1.26 2.97
N ALA A 68 -21.68 0.35 3.93
CA ALA A 68 -21.83 0.63 5.37
C ALA A 68 -20.67 1.46 5.96
N GLY A 69 -19.54 1.55 5.26
CA GLY A 69 -18.37 2.31 5.68
C GLY A 69 -17.78 1.86 7.02
N LEU A 70 -16.94 2.71 7.63
CA LEU A 70 -16.26 2.39 8.89
C LEU A 70 -17.24 2.14 10.05
N SER A 71 -18.31 2.91 10.14
CA SER A 71 -19.33 2.75 11.19
C SER A 71 -20.08 1.45 11.07
N GLY A 72 -20.51 1.11 9.86
CA GLY A 72 -21.20 -0.17 9.63
C GLY A 72 -20.30 -1.36 9.91
N ALA A 73 -19.01 -1.28 9.56
CA ALA A 73 -18.05 -2.32 9.89
C ALA A 73 -17.89 -2.47 11.41
N ARG A 74 -17.69 -1.38 12.16
CA ARG A 74 -17.60 -1.41 13.62
C ARG A 74 -18.89 -1.93 14.27
N ASN A 75 -20.05 -1.48 13.80
CA ASN A 75 -21.35 -1.98 14.27
C ASN A 75 -21.57 -3.47 13.98
N THR A 76 -21.11 -3.95 12.82
CA THR A 76 -21.16 -5.38 12.47
C THR A 76 -20.28 -6.21 13.41
N GLY A 77 -19.05 -5.75 13.66
CA GLY A 77 -18.17 -6.38 14.64
C GLY A 77 -18.75 -6.39 16.06
N MET A 78 -19.39 -5.28 16.50
CA MET A 78 -20.06 -5.22 17.80
C MET A 78 -21.18 -6.26 17.94
N ARG A 79 -21.96 -6.49 16.88
CA ARG A 79 -23.03 -7.52 16.89
C ARG A 79 -22.48 -8.94 16.97
N ALA A 80 -21.31 -9.18 16.39
CA ALA A 80 -20.65 -10.49 16.40
C ALA A 80 -19.84 -10.76 17.68
N ALA A 81 -19.61 -9.73 18.50
CA ALA A 81 -18.74 -9.80 19.67
C ALA A 81 -19.43 -10.50 20.86
N HIS A 82 -18.71 -11.39 21.53
CA HIS A 82 -19.15 -12.14 22.72
C HIS A 82 -18.40 -11.77 23.99
N GLY A 83 -17.26 -11.07 23.87
CA GLY A 83 -16.40 -10.68 24.99
C GLY A 83 -17.07 -9.76 26.01
N THR A 84 -16.54 -9.77 27.22
CA THR A 84 -17.02 -8.87 28.30
C THR A 84 -16.75 -7.41 27.96
N TYR A 85 -15.60 -7.15 27.32
CA TYR A 85 -15.18 -5.83 26.88
C TYR A 85 -14.85 -5.80 25.38
N LEU A 86 -15.20 -4.71 24.73
CA LEU A 86 -14.90 -4.48 23.32
C LEU A 86 -13.75 -3.48 23.17
N LEU A 87 -12.79 -3.78 22.29
CA LEU A 87 -11.73 -2.89 21.83
C LEU A 87 -11.81 -2.76 20.31
N PHE A 88 -11.76 -1.56 19.80
CA PHE A 88 -11.63 -1.30 18.37
C PHE A 88 -10.14 -1.11 18.03
N LEU A 89 -9.71 -1.66 16.91
CA LEU A 89 -8.35 -1.47 16.37
C LEU A 89 -8.46 -1.26 14.87
N ASP A 90 -8.06 -0.11 14.35
CA ASP A 90 -8.08 0.10 12.90
C ASP A 90 -7.07 -0.84 12.22
N GLY A 91 -7.42 -1.39 11.07
CA GLY A 91 -6.66 -2.46 10.41
C GLY A 91 -5.26 -2.06 9.91
N ASP A 92 -4.86 -0.81 10.08
CA ASP A 92 -3.51 -0.30 9.84
C ASP A 92 -2.76 0.10 11.13
N ASP A 93 -3.39 -0.07 12.30
CA ASP A 93 -2.79 0.18 13.61
C ASP A 93 -2.30 -1.11 14.27
N VAL A 94 -1.60 -1.00 15.39
CA VAL A 94 -1.12 -2.16 16.15
C VAL A 94 -1.30 -1.95 17.65
N LEU A 95 -1.60 -3.05 18.37
CA LEU A 95 -1.48 -3.08 19.82
C LEU A 95 0.00 -3.12 20.20
N VAL A 96 0.38 -2.39 21.25
CA VAL A 96 1.72 -2.53 21.78
C VAL A 96 1.85 -3.85 22.56
N PRO A 97 3.06 -4.43 22.68
CA PRO A 97 3.25 -5.64 23.49
C PRO A 97 2.74 -5.48 24.93
N GLY A 98 1.99 -6.46 25.42
CA GLY A 98 1.44 -6.46 26.77
C GLY A 98 0.21 -5.57 26.98
N ALA A 99 -0.34 -4.93 25.95
CA ALA A 99 -1.48 -4.02 26.06
C ALA A 99 -2.72 -4.66 26.71
N LEU A 100 -3.08 -5.89 26.30
CA LEU A 100 -4.25 -6.57 26.85
C LEU A 100 -4.06 -6.96 28.31
N ALA A 101 -2.86 -7.35 28.72
CA ALA A 101 -2.55 -7.67 30.10
C ALA A 101 -2.65 -6.41 31.01
N LEU A 102 -2.17 -5.25 30.52
CA LEU A 102 -2.30 -3.97 31.23
C LEU A 102 -3.77 -3.52 31.36
N LEU A 103 -4.55 -3.70 30.29
CA LEU A 103 -5.99 -3.41 30.32
C LEU A 103 -6.73 -4.31 31.31
N ASP A 104 -6.47 -5.61 31.33
CA ASP A 104 -7.12 -6.56 32.23
C ASP A 104 -6.73 -6.29 33.69
N ALA A 105 -5.45 -6.09 33.99
CA ALA A 105 -4.99 -5.72 35.33
C ALA A 105 -5.70 -4.45 35.82
N ARG A 106 -5.82 -3.44 34.93
CA ARG A 106 -6.49 -2.19 35.27
C ARG A 106 -7.98 -2.37 35.54
N LEU A 107 -8.65 -3.20 34.75
CA LEU A 107 -10.06 -3.55 34.96
C LEU A 107 -10.28 -4.37 36.26
N ALA A 108 -9.33 -5.20 36.64
CA ALA A 108 -9.36 -5.92 37.92
C ALA A 108 -9.25 -4.96 39.11
N GLU A 109 -8.36 -3.95 39.03
CA GLU A 109 -8.19 -2.94 40.07
C GLU A 109 -9.41 -2.02 40.23
N THR A 110 -10.02 -1.59 39.12
CA THR A 110 -11.12 -0.61 39.12
C THR A 110 -12.50 -1.24 39.24
N GLY A 111 -12.59 -2.56 39.07
CA GLY A 111 -13.85 -3.25 38.93
C GLY A 111 -14.55 -2.90 37.62
N ALA A 112 -15.81 -3.33 37.48
CA ALA A 112 -16.58 -3.10 36.26
C ALA A 112 -16.78 -1.59 36.02
N VAL A 113 -16.29 -1.11 34.88
CA VAL A 113 -16.49 0.25 34.38
C VAL A 113 -17.16 0.21 33.01
N ASP A 114 -17.89 1.27 32.67
CA ASP A 114 -18.55 1.39 31.35
C ASP A 114 -17.53 1.62 30.25
N VAL A 115 -16.54 2.52 30.52
CA VAL A 115 -15.46 2.87 29.61
C VAL A 115 -14.14 2.97 30.37
N LEU A 116 -13.11 2.28 29.89
CA LEU A 116 -11.73 2.45 30.33
C LEU A 116 -10.96 3.15 29.21
N TYR A 117 -10.63 4.42 29.41
CA TYR A 117 -9.79 5.18 28.48
C TYR A 117 -8.32 4.86 28.68
N ALA A 118 -7.56 4.75 27.59
CA ALA A 118 -6.13 4.47 27.62
C ALA A 118 -5.33 5.46 26.77
N GLU A 119 -4.04 5.54 27.04
CA GLU A 119 -3.13 6.32 26.21
C GLU A 119 -2.87 5.64 24.88
N HIS A 120 -2.54 6.44 23.87
CA HIS A 120 -2.15 5.97 22.56
C HIS A 120 -0.99 6.78 22.02
N GLU A 121 -0.21 6.14 21.17
CA GLU A 121 0.89 6.73 20.44
C GLU A 121 0.46 7.05 19.02
N ARG A 122 0.80 8.24 18.50
CA ARG A 122 0.69 8.60 17.09
C ARG A 122 2.07 8.53 16.44
N ALA A 123 2.29 7.55 15.61
CA ALA A 123 3.57 7.32 14.96
C ALA A 123 3.49 7.62 13.46
N PRO A 124 4.38 8.44 12.90
CA PRO A 124 4.53 8.57 11.46
C PRO A 124 5.10 7.26 10.87
N TRP A 125 4.77 6.97 9.60
CA TRP A 125 5.17 5.75 8.93
C TRP A 125 6.66 5.67 8.58
N TRP A 126 7.32 6.82 8.44
CA TRP A 126 8.61 6.95 7.77
C TRP A 126 9.65 7.73 8.55
N GLU A 127 9.29 8.81 9.20
CA GLU A 127 10.19 9.67 9.95
C GLU A 127 9.39 10.48 10.98
N GLY A 128 9.98 10.79 12.10
CA GLY A 128 9.41 11.64 13.15
C GLY A 128 9.24 10.90 14.48
N GLU A 129 9.25 11.67 15.55
CA GLU A 129 9.03 11.14 16.89
C GLU A 129 7.56 10.80 17.12
N PRO A 130 7.27 9.67 17.77
CA PRO A 130 5.92 9.35 18.18
C PRO A 130 5.41 10.37 19.20
N GLY A 131 4.15 10.77 19.05
CA GLY A 131 3.48 11.68 19.99
C GLY A 131 2.39 10.97 20.78
N ASN A 132 2.24 11.29 22.05
CA ASN A 132 1.15 10.79 22.90
C ASN A 132 0.16 11.91 23.24
N PRO A 133 -0.87 12.16 22.40
CA PRO A 133 -1.84 13.24 22.63
C PRO A 133 -2.85 12.93 23.73
N ALA A 134 -2.97 11.68 24.16
CA ALA A 134 -3.87 11.28 25.24
C ALA A 134 -3.27 11.55 26.62
N ALA A 135 -1.95 11.48 26.79
CA ALA A 135 -1.31 11.62 28.09
C ALA A 135 -1.69 12.90 28.84
N PRO A 136 -1.70 14.11 28.23
CA PRO A 136 -2.13 15.31 28.94
C PRO A 136 -3.59 15.30 29.39
N LEU A 137 -4.46 14.59 28.64
CA LEU A 137 -5.89 14.46 28.97
C LEU A 137 -6.12 13.52 30.15
N LEU A 138 -5.30 12.48 30.29
CA LEU A 138 -5.41 11.44 31.30
C LEU A 138 -4.61 11.73 32.57
N ALA A 139 -3.64 12.65 32.54
CA ALA A 139 -2.74 12.93 33.65
C ALA A 139 -3.45 13.51 34.89
N GLY A 140 -4.44 14.39 34.70
CA GLY A 140 -5.10 15.14 35.75
C GLY A 140 -6.39 14.51 36.32
N VAL A 141 -6.70 13.24 36.01
CA VAL A 141 -7.94 12.60 36.42
C VAL A 141 -7.74 11.62 37.60
N PRO A 142 -8.80 11.24 38.34
CA PRO A 142 -8.69 10.29 39.43
C PRO A 142 -8.04 8.94 39.06
N SER A 143 -7.35 8.31 39.99
CA SER A 143 -6.64 7.04 39.74
C SER A 143 -7.53 5.80 39.80
N GLY A 144 -8.66 5.86 40.52
CA GLY A 144 -9.64 4.74 40.61
C GLY A 144 -10.71 4.80 39.52
N ALA A 145 -11.77 4.02 39.69
CA ALA A 145 -13.01 4.21 38.95
C ALA A 145 -13.78 5.40 39.51
N PHE A 146 -14.36 6.22 38.65
CA PHE A 146 -15.04 7.45 39.05
C PHE A 146 -16.21 7.80 38.15
N ALA A 147 -17.16 8.57 38.67
CA ALA A 147 -18.22 9.16 37.87
C ALA A 147 -17.66 10.27 36.96
N PRO A 148 -18.11 10.37 35.68
CA PRO A 148 -17.60 11.38 34.75
C PRO A 148 -17.64 12.82 35.23
N ASP A 149 -18.54 13.16 36.16
CA ASP A 149 -18.65 14.49 36.74
C ASP A 149 -17.39 14.94 37.54
N ARG A 150 -16.59 13.97 37.99
CA ARG A 150 -15.32 14.25 38.67
C ARG A 150 -14.18 14.64 37.71
N ALA A 151 -14.36 14.41 36.44
CA ALA A 151 -13.42 14.77 35.37
C ALA A 151 -14.15 15.29 34.13
N PRO A 152 -14.91 16.39 34.20
CA PRO A 152 -15.84 16.82 33.15
C PRO A 152 -15.14 17.12 31.81
N ARG A 153 -13.82 17.40 31.83
CA ARG A 153 -13.02 17.60 30.61
C ARG A 153 -12.57 16.30 29.94
N LEU A 154 -12.66 15.17 30.61
CA LEU A 154 -12.39 13.87 30.00
C LEU A 154 -13.63 13.39 29.26
N THR A 155 -13.63 13.52 27.95
CA THR A 155 -14.71 13.09 27.08
C THR A 155 -14.18 12.22 25.94
N GLY A 156 -15.01 11.29 25.45
CA GLY A 156 -14.67 10.48 24.29
C GLY A 156 -14.51 11.27 23.00
N VAL A 157 -15.00 12.51 22.92
CA VAL A 157 -14.79 13.39 21.74
C VAL A 157 -13.32 13.75 21.54
N ALA A 158 -12.56 13.84 22.62
CA ALA A 158 -11.12 14.12 22.55
C ALA A 158 -10.27 12.89 22.27
N LEU A 159 -10.85 11.69 22.39
CA LEU A 159 -10.17 10.39 22.27
C LEU A 159 -10.85 9.56 21.16
N PRO A 160 -10.09 8.97 20.23
CA PRO A 160 -10.64 8.07 19.22
C PRO A 160 -11.25 6.81 19.85
N ALA A 161 -12.17 6.15 19.15
CA ALA A 161 -12.84 4.94 19.63
C ALA A 161 -11.87 3.81 20.02
N TRP A 162 -10.75 3.69 19.31
CA TRP A 162 -9.70 2.70 19.58
C TRP A 162 -8.76 3.07 20.75
N SER A 163 -8.93 4.23 21.37
CA SER A 163 -8.22 4.67 22.58
C SER A 163 -8.98 4.33 23.85
N ALA A 164 -9.94 3.43 23.79
CA ALA A 164 -10.75 3.03 24.94
C ALA A 164 -11.26 1.59 24.81
N VAL A 165 -11.59 1.00 25.94
CA VAL A 165 -12.25 -0.30 26.06
C VAL A 165 -13.64 -0.08 26.64
N TYR A 166 -14.64 -0.72 26.04
CA TYR A 166 -16.06 -0.52 26.36
C TYR A 166 -16.67 -1.81 26.92
N ARG A 167 -17.37 -1.73 28.04
CA ARG A 167 -18.13 -2.86 28.58
C ARG A 167 -19.30 -3.20 27.63
N ARG A 168 -19.34 -4.45 27.12
CA ARG A 168 -20.35 -4.86 26.14
C ARG A 168 -21.79 -4.67 26.65
N SER A 169 -22.08 -5.05 27.92
CA SER A 169 -23.42 -4.89 28.50
C SER A 169 -23.84 -3.42 28.58
N PHE A 170 -22.93 -2.49 28.91
CA PHE A 170 -23.19 -1.06 28.86
C PHE A 170 -23.63 -0.59 27.47
N LEU A 171 -22.92 -1.01 26.42
CA LEU A 171 -23.28 -0.64 25.04
C LEU A 171 -24.66 -1.17 24.65
N THR A 172 -24.97 -2.42 25.04
CA THR A 172 -26.24 -3.06 24.74
C THR A 172 -27.40 -2.43 25.51
N GLU A 173 -27.25 -2.23 26.81
CA GLU A 173 -28.26 -1.63 27.70
C GLU A 173 -28.61 -0.20 27.30
N ARG A 174 -27.60 0.58 26.92
CA ARG A 174 -27.75 1.97 26.46
C ARG A 174 -28.07 2.08 24.95
N ARG A 175 -28.16 0.95 24.23
CA ARG A 175 -28.41 0.87 22.78
C ARG A 175 -27.48 1.76 21.96
N LEU A 176 -26.19 1.74 22.31
CA LEU A 176 -25.18 2.56 21.65
C LEU A 176 -24.68 1.87 20.38
N SER A 177 -24.59 2.63 19.31
CA SER A 177 -24.01 2.21 18.04
C SER A 177 -23.25 3.39 17.42
N PHE A 178 -22.28 3.09 16.56
CA PHE A 178 -21.64 4.15 15.77
C PHE A 178 -22.67 4.79 14.85
N PRO A 179 -22.74 6.14 14.83
CA PRO A 179 -23.60 6.85 13.88
C PRO A 179 -23.16 6.58 12.44
N ASP A 180 -24.08 6.73 11.48
CA ASP A 180 -23.75 6.65 10.06
C ASP A 180 -22.96 7.86 9.56
N GLY A 181 -22.25 7.70 8.42
CA GLY A 181 -21.52 8.77 7.75
C GLY A 181 -20.06 8.88 8.12
N HIS A 182 -19.52 10.11 7.98
CA HIS A 182 -18.13 10.45 8.28
C HIS A 182 -18.02 11.13 9.67
N PHE A 183 -16.79 11.25 10.19
CA PHE A 183 -16.49 11.86 11.51
C PHE A 183 -17.16 11.13 12.70
N THR A 184 -17.46 9.87 12.54
CA THR A 184 -18.24 9.07 13.48
C THR A 184 -17.57 8.84 14.83
N ASP A 185 -16.23 9.00 14.94
CA ASP A 185 -15.54 9.01 16.21
C ASP A 185 -15.98 10.19 17.11
N LEU A 186 -16.33 11.34 16.51
CA LEU A 186 -16.91 12.46 17.27
C LEU A 186 -18.28 12.08 17.83
N GLY A 187 -19.15 11.53 16.98
CA GLY A 187 -20.48 11.07 17.38
C GLY A 187 -20.41 9.98 18.45
N TRP A 188 -19.61 8.93 18.22
CA TRP A 188 -19.40 7.82 19.15
C TRP A 188 -18.86 8.30 20.52
N GLY A 189 -17.78 9.11 20.48
CA GLY A 189 -17.16 9.65 21.69
C GLY A 189 -18.12 10.52 22.49
N GLY A 190 -18.97 11.31 21.81
CA GLY A 190 -20.01 12.10 22.46
C GLY A 190 -21.09 11.23 23.08
N LEU A 191 -21.64 10.27 22.34
CA LEU A 191 -22.68 9.36 22.82
C LEU A 191 -22.22 8.54 24.03
N THR A 192 -21.04 7.95 23.98
CA THR A 192 -20.46 7.19 25.10
C THR A 192 -20.17 8.06 26.31
N THR A 193 -19.72 9.30 26.09
CA THR A 193 -19.51 10.29 27.16
C THR A 193 -20.83 10.64 27.87
N VAL A 194 -21.90 10.85 27.12
CA VAL A 194 -23.22 11.17 27.68
C VAL A 194 -23.78 10.02 28.50
N ALA A 195 -23.64 8.77 27.99
CA ALA A 195 -24.27 7.59 28.54
C ALA A 195 -23.52 6.93 29.72
N ALA A 196 -22.20 7.14 29.81
CA ALA A 196 -21.37 6.47 30.81
C ALA A 196 -21.62 7.04 32.22
N GLU A 197 -21.71 6.14 33.20
CA GLU A 197 -21.88 6.46 34.63
C GLU A 197 -20.61 6.17 35.44
N ARG A 198 -19.82 5.19 35.00
CA ARG A 198 -18.59 4.77 35.69
C ARG A 198 -17.46 4.61 34.69
N ILE A 199 -16.41 5.41 34.83
CA ILE A 199 -15.25 5.39 33.93
C ILE A 199 -13.94 5.23 34.73
N ALA A 200 -12.89 4.79 34.02
CA ALA A 200 -11.53 4.75 34.53
C ALA A 200 -10.52 5.12 33.45
N VAL A 201 -9.27 5.30 33.85
CA VAL A 201 -8.17 5.58 32.93
C VAL A 201 -6.99 4.63 33.13
N LEU A 202 -6.32 4.27 32.05
CA LEU A 202 -5.02 3.61 32.03
C LEU A 202 -3.99 4.56 31.44
N ARG A 203 -3.00 4.97 32.27
CA ARG A 203 -1.92 5.87 31.84
C ARG A 203 -0.75 5.07 31.26
N SER A 204 -1.06 4.31 30.22
CA SER A 204 -0.10 3.52 29.45
C SER A 204 -0.56 3.45 28.02
N VAL A 205 0.38 3.47 27.08
CA VAL A 205 0.09 3.33 25.66
C VAL A 205 -0.37 1.89 25.39
N VAL A 206 -1.53 1.75 24.75
CA VAL A 206 -2.09 0.44 24.35
C VAL A 206 -2.14 0.28 22.84
N VAL A 207 -2.33 1.37 22.09
CA VAL A 207 -2.41 1.38 20.63
C VAL A 207 -1.36 2.31 20.06
N ARG A 208 -0.64 1.84 19.07
CA ARG A 208 0.17 2.67 18.17
C ARG A 208 -0.64 2.96 16.91
N HIS A 209 -1.17 4.18 16.85
CA HIS A 209 -1.88 4.70 15.68
C HIS A 209 -0.89 5.21 14.64
N ARG A 210 -0.94 4.64 13.45
CA ARG A 210 -0.05 4.99 12.34
C ARG A 210 -0.64 6.11 11.51
N LEU A 211 0.03 7.27 11.54
CA LEU A 211 -0.42 8.46 10.81
C LEU A 211 -0.24 8.26 9.29
N ARG A 212 -1.31 8.16 8.57
CA ARG A 212 -1.26 8.19 7.09
C ARG A 212 -0.89 9.60 6.62
N ARG A 213 0.10 9.69 5.75
CA ARG A 213 0.48 10.95 5.11
C ARG A 213 -0.60 11.46 4.17
N GLN A 214 -1.23 10.52 3.46
CA GLN A 214 -2.36 10.74 2.55
C GLN A 214 -3.41 9.65 2.72
N GLY A 215 -4.57 9.85 2.12
CA GLY A 215 -5.63 8.83 2.10
C GLY A 215 -6.51 8.78 3.35
N SER A 216 -6.32 9.67 4.32
CA SER A 216 -7.33 9.85 5.37
C SER A 216 -8.56 10.50 4.76
N ARG A 217 -9.65 9.75 4.63
CA ARG A 217 -10.93 10.24 4.08
C ARG A 217 -11.41 11.52 4.76
N LEU A 218 -11.14 11.66 6.06
CA LEU A 218 -11.49 12.86 6.83
C LEU A 218 -10.72 14.12 6.42
N ASN A 219 -9.60 13.96 5.72
CA ASN A 219 -8.77 15.07 5.24
C ASN A 219 -9.01 15.42 3.77
N LEU A 220 -9.70 14.56 3.00
CA LEU A 220 -9.99 14.80 1.60
C LEU A 220 -10.99 15.95 1.42
N PRO A 221 -10.82 16.78 0.37
CA PRO A 221 -11.84 17.76 0.02
C PRO A 221 -13.12 17.08 -0.46
N GLY A 222 -14.29 17.60 -0.06
CA GLY A 222 -15.55 17.08 -0.55
C GLY A 222 -16.77 17.48 0.29
N PRO A 223 -17.98 17.14 -0.18
CA PRO A 223 -19.22 17.43 0.52
C PRO A 223 -19.36 16.71 1.87
N HIS A 224 -18.72 15.56 2.03
CA HIS A 224 -18.71 14.79 3.29
C HIS A 224 -18.16 15.59 4.50
N GLN A 225 -17.42 16.66 4.27
CA GLN A 225 -16.96 17.55 5.34
C GLN A 225 -18.13 18.20 6.11
N HIS A 226 -19.31 18.30 5.50
CA HIS A 226 -20.51 18.83 6.14
C HIS A 226 -21.10 17.86 7.18
N GLU A 227 -20.86 16.56 7.04
CA GLU A 227 -21.34 15.53 7.96
C GLU A 227 -20.73 15.67 9.37
N LEU A 228 -19.58 16.36 9.49
CA LEU A 228 -19.06 16.75 10.80
C LEU A 228 -20.13 17.51 11.64
N LEU A 229 -20.94 18.34 10.98
CA LEU A 229 -21.98 19.11 11.67
C LEU A 229 -23.19 18.24 12.04
N ASP A 230 -23.45 17.16 11.31
CA ASP A 230 -24.49 16.18 11.67
C ASP A 230 -24.08 15.43 12.93
N GLN A 231 -22.81 15.00 13.00
CA GLN A 231 -22.25 14.38 14.20
C GLN A 231 -22.21 15.33 15.39
N ALA A 232 -21.85 16.59 15.15
CA ALA A 232 -21.83 17.61 16.19
C ALA A 232 -23.25 17.88 16.76
N GLU A 233 -24.26 18.00 15.89
CA GLU A 233 -25.66 18.21 16.25
C GLU A 233 -26.19 17.06 17.11
N LEU A 234 -25.98 15.81 16.66
CA LEU A 234 -26.34 14.60 17.40
C LEU A 234 -25.78 14.58 18.85
N VAL A 235 -24.50 14.95 19.01
CA VAL A 235 -23.84 14.99 20.31
C VAL A 235 -24.39 16.12 21.17
N LEU A 236 -24.57 17.31 20.61
CA LEU A 236 -25.01 18.49 21.33
C LEU A 236 -26.47 18.39 21.80
N GLU A 237 -27.35 17.76 21.03
CA GLU A 237 -28.73 17.45 21.44
C GLU A 237 -28.75 16.53 22.67
N ARG A 238 -27.91 15.49 22.66
CA ARG A 238 -27.80 14.55 23.81
C ARG A 238 -27.14 15.20 25.02
N ALA A 239 -26.20 16.12 24.79
CA ALA A 239 -25.50 16.85 25.86
C ALA A 239 -26.39 17.80 26.65
N ALA A 240 -27.57 18.17 26.13
CA ALA A 240 -28.53 19.03 26.85
C ALA A 240 -29.04 18.41 28.18
N ALA A 241 -28.99 17.10 28.31
CA ALA A 241 -29.36 16.38 29.52
C ALA A 241 -28.24 16.29 30.58
N LEU A 242 -27.00 16.74 30.27
CA LEU A 242 -25.87 16.63 31.15
C LEU A 242 -25.81 17.76 32.19
N PRO A 243 -25.17 17.52 33.37
CA PRO A 243 -24.78 18.58 34.29
C PRO A 243 -23.97 19.67 33.61
N GLY A 244 -24.15 20.95 34.04
CA GLY A 244 -23.66 22.13 33.34
C GLY A 244 -22.14 22.11 33.04
N ASP A 245 -21.30 21.59 33.94
CA ASP A 245 -19.84 21.51 33.70
C ASP A 245 -19.49 20.51 32.62
N ARG A 246 -20.16 19.37 32.56
CA ARG A 246 -19.98 18.37 31.50
C ARG A 246 -20.52 18.87 30.17
N ALA A 247 -21.70 19.49 30.17
CA ALA A 247 -22.27 20.07 28.96
C ALA A 247 -21.36 21.14 28.39
N ARG A 248 -20.77 22.02 29.24
CA ARG A 248 -19.80 23.02 28.80
C ARG A 248 -18.53 22.44 28.21
N ALA A 249 -17.94 21.43 28.90
CA ALA A 249 -16.73 20.78 28.44
C ALA A 249 -16.94 20.05 27.09
N LEU A 250 -18.06 19.34 26.95
CA LEU A 250 -18.40 18.63 25.71
C LEU A 250 -18.65 19.62 24.56
N PHE A 251 -19.37 20.70 24.79
CA PHE A 251 -19.58 21.78 23.84
C PHE A 251 -18.26 22.40 23.38
N GLU A 252 -17.34 22.70 24.27
CA GLU A 252 -16.02 23.26 23.95
C GLU A 252 -15.24 22.31 23.03
N GLN A 253 -15.22 21.01 23.33
CA GLN A 253 -14.50 20.02 22.56
C GLN A 253 -15.10 19.78 21.17
N VAL A 254 -16.42 19.68 21.06
CA VAL A 254 -17.11 19.58 19.79
C VAL A 254 -16.76 20.78 18.90
N PHE A 255 -16.87 22.01 19.47
CA PHE A 255 -16.54 23.20 18.70
C PHE A 255 -15.04 23.38 18.45
N ALA A 256 -14.16 22.79 19.23
CA ALA A 256 -12.75 22.73 18.89
C ALA A 256 -12.50 21.94 17.59
N VAL A 257 -13.26 20.84 17.36
CA VAL A 257 -13.20 20.08 16.10
C VAL A 257 -13.82 20.87 14.95
N VAL A 258 -15.01 21.43 15.13
CA VAL A 258 -15.72 22.24 14.14
C VAL A 258 -14.89 23.44 13.68
N LEU A 259 -14.29 24.19 14.61
CA LEU A 259 -13.45 25.35 14.31
C LEU A 259 -12.16 24.98 13.56
N ARG A 260 -11.52 23.86 13.93
CA ARG A 260 -10.35 23.33 13.19
C ARG A 260 -10.71 23.00 11.73
N THR A 261 -11.90 22.45 11.49
CA THR A 261 -12.38 22.13 10.15
C THR A 261 -12.78 23.39 9.38
N ALA A 262 -13.52 24.31 10.00
CA ALA A 262 -13.87 25.62 9.44
C ALA A 262 -12.62 26.47 9.09
N ALA A 263 -11.50 26.23 9.73
CA ALA A 263 -10.24 26.89 9.44
C ALA A 263 -9.54 26.40 8.15
N ARG A 264 -10.08 25.38 7.49
CA ARG A 264 -9.49 24.72 6.29
C ARG A 264 -10.43 24.78 5.09
N PRO A 265 -10.60 25.96 4.45
CA PRO A 265 -11.50 26.13 3.33
C PRO A 265 -11.15 25.24 2.12
N GLU A 266 -9.89 24.85 1.98
CA GLU A 266 -9.41 23.91 0.97
C GLU A 266 -10.06 22.53 1.03
N ARG A 267 -10.61 22.13 2.17
CA ARG A 267 -11.37 20.88 2.31
C ARG A 267 -12.80 20.98 1.78
N MET A 268 -13.31 22.20 1.60
CA MET A 268 -14.68 22.47 1.13
C MET A 268 -14.62 23.52 0.02
N PRO A 269 -14.09 23.20 -1.16
CA PRO A 269 -13.91 24.16 -2.26
C PRO A 269 -15.25 24.78 -2.70
N SER A 270 -16.33 24.03 -2.63
CA SER A 270 -17.70 24.53 -2.71
C SER A 270 -18.41 24.27 -1.37
N GLY A 271 -19.14 25.27 -0.85
CA GLY A 271 -19.97 25.08 0.35
C GLY A 271 -19.36 25.54 1.68
N HIS A 272 -18.10 25.99 1.75
CA HIS A 272 -17.47 26.45 3.00
C HIS A 272 -18.25 27.53 3.76
N ARG A 273 -18.87 28.47 3.02
CA ARG A 273 -19.74 29.50 3.62
C ARG A 273 -21.03 28.88 4.20
N ALA A 274 -21.58 27.86 3.57
CA ALA A 274 -22.76 27.14 4.07
C ALA A 274 -22.41 26.35 5.34
N PHE A 275 -21.25 25.65 5.36
CA PHE A 275 -20.73 25.00 6.54
C PHE A 275 -20.60 25.98 7.71
N PHE A 276 -19.95 27.13 7.50
CA PHE A 276 -19.76 28.14 8.53
C PHE A 276 -21.09 28.66 9.08
N ARG A 277 -22.07 28.94 8.21
CA ARG A 277 -23.41 29.39 8.63
C ARG A 277 -24.16 28.34 9.45
N ARG A 278 -24.07 27.05 9.06
CA ARG A 278 -24.67 25.96 9.85
C ARG A 278 -23.97 25.82 11.20
N ALA A 279 -22.64 25.82 11.24
CA ALA A 279 -21.85 25.77 12.46
C ALA A 279 -22.21 26.94 13.41
N ALA A 280 -22.41 28.15 12.87
CA ALA A 280 -22.84 29.32 13.66
C ALA A 280 -24.24 29.14 14.27
N ARG A 281 -25.18 28.53 13.53
CA ARG A 281 -26.52 28.19 14.07
C ARG A 281 -26.43 27.19 15.21
N LEU A 282 -25.70 26.08 15.00
CA LEU A 282 -25.48 25.05 16.04
C LEU A 282 -24.82 25.63 17.29
N HIS A 283 -23.81 26.49 17.11
CA HIS A 283 -23.14 27.14 18.23
C HIS A 283 -24.11 27.99 19.09
N ARG A 284 -25.03 28.70 18.46
CA ARG A 284 -26.01 29.52 19.19
C ARG A 284 -27.11 28.68 19.82
N ALA A 285 -27.62 27.67 19.09
CA ALA A 285 -28.73 26.81 19.52
C ALA A 285 -28.38 25.94 20.74
N HIS A 286 -27.16 25.42 20.76
CA HIS A 286 -26.74 24.46 21.79
C HIS A 286 -25.72 25.00 22.79
N ARG A 287 -25.54 26.33 22.82
CA ARG A 287 -24.61 26.94 23.78
C ARG A 287 -25.11 26.76 25.22
N PRO A 288 -24.35 26.02 26.07
CA PRO A 288 -24.80 25.81 27.45
C PRO A 288 -24.83 27.08 28.26
N GLU A 289 -25.71 27.12 29.24
CA GLU A 289 -25.75 28.22 30.19
C GLU A 289 -24.42 28.35 30.97
N GLY A 290 -24.00 29.58 31.16
CA GLY A 290 -22.73 29.87 31.84
C GLY A 290 -21.46 29.54 31.02
N PHE A 291 -21.58 29.13 29.72
CA PHE A 291 -20.42 28.91 28.87
C PHE A 291 -19.63 30.21 28.67
N ARG A 292 -18.39 30.22 29.11
CA ARG A 292 -17.44 31.33 28.91
C ARG A 292 -16.56 31.04 27.70
N MET A 293 -16.46 32.01 26.80
CA MET A 293 -15.58 31.90 25.63
C MET A 293 -14.13 31.67 26.07
N PRO A 294 -13.41 30.72 25.48
CA PRO A 294 -11.99 30.53 25.78
C PRO A 294 -11.17 31.82 25.58
N GLY A 295 -10.02 31.92 26.21
CA GLY A 295 -9.08 33.03 26.01
C GLY A 295 -8.37 32.98 24.63
N GLY A 296 -7.66 34.03 24.28
CA GLY A 296 -6.76 34.10 23.14
C GLY A 296 -7.48 33.96 21.77
N SER A 297 -6.74 33.44 20.79
CA SER A 297 -7.22 33.32 19.41
C SER A 297 -8.42 32.37 19.26
N VAL A 298 -8.53 31.35 20.11
CA VAL A 298 -9.64 30.40 20.11
C VAL A 298 -10.93 31.11 20.50
N GLY A 299 -10.93 31.92 21.51
CA GLY A 299 -12.10 32.69 21.92
C GLY A 299 -12.53 33.73 20.89
N VAL A 300 -11.59 34.33 20.17
CA VAL A 300 -11.92 35.17 19.00
C VAL A 300 -12.64 34.38 17.94
N GLN A 301 -12.18 33.17 17.61
CA GLN A 301 -12.83 32.29 16.62
C GLN A 301 -14.25 31.91 17.06
N HIS A 302 -14.47 31.58 18.36
CA HIS A 302 -15.81 31.33 18.88
C HIS A 302 -16.72 32.55 18.76
N ARG A 303 -16.23 33.77 19.07
CA ARG A 303 -17.03 35.01 18.92
C ARG A 303 -17.39 35.28 17.48
N LEU A 304 -16.43 35.14 16.54
CA LEU A 304 -16.69 35.35 15.13
C LEU A 304 -17.67 34.30 14.57
N LEU A 305 -17.58 33.04 15.02
CA LEU A 305 -18.53 32.00 14.65
C LEU A 305 -19.92 32.32 15.20
N ALA A 306 -20.05 32.63 16.48
CA ALA A 306 -21.33 32.97 17.12
C ALA A 306 -22.01 34.16 16.45
N ALA A 307 -21.24 35.17 16.05
CA ALA A 307 -21.70 36.33 15.31
C ALA A 307 -22.03 36.05 13.81
N GLY A 308 -21.68 34.87 13.29
CA GLY A 308 -21.81 34.55 11.87
C GLY A 308 -20.87 35.35 10.96
N ALA A 309 -19.79 35.94 11.52
CA ALA A 309 -18.90 36.88 10.86
C ALA A 309 -17.86 36.13 9.95
N TYR A 310 -18.34 35.52 8.87
CA TYR A 310 -17.55 34.66 7.98
C TYR A 310 -16.33 35.36 7.37
N THR A 311 -16.50 36.60 6.88
CA THR A 311 -15.39 37.35 6.25
C THR A 311 -14.30 37.69 7.24
N ALA A 312 -14.66 38.12 8.46
CA ALA A 312 -13.71 38.42 9.53
C ALA A 312 -12.97 37.14 10.00
N PHE A 313 -13.67 36.01 10.10
CA PHE A 313 -13.07 34.72 10.41
C PHE A 313 -12.02 34.32 9.35
N ARG A 314 -12.34 34.48 8.07
CA ARG A 314 -11.42 34.22 6.96
C ARG A 314 -10.20 35.15 6.97
N ALA A 315 -10.41 36.45 7.23
CA ALA A 315 -9.33 37.43 7.30
C ALA A 315 -8.35 37.11 8.45
N LEU A 316 -8.86 36.80 9.65
CA LEU A 316 -8.06 36.40 10.81
C LEU A 316 -7.17 35.17 10.48
N ARG A 317 -7.71 34.18 9.78
CA ARG A 317 -6.97 32.99 9.38
C ARG A 317 -5.93 33.24 8.28
N GLY A 318 -6.25 34.15 7.34
CA GLY A 318 -5.31 34.63 6.31
C GLY A 318 -4.10 35.31 6.92
N ALA A 319 -4.31 36.22 7.87
CA ALA A 319 -3.23 36.90 8.58
C ALA A 319 -2.31 35.93 9.35
N ASN A 320 -2.89 34.95 10.05
CA ASN A 320 -2.13 33.91 10.75
C ASN A 320 -1.30 33.03 9.79
N ARG A 321 -1.82 32.74 8.58
CA ARG A 321 -1.08 31.98 7.54
C ARG A 321 0.10 32.77 6.99
N ILE A 322 -0.06 34.07 6.78
CA ILE A 322 1.03 34.94 6.31
C ILE A 322 2.12 35.03 7.38
N ALA A 323 1.75 35.22 8.64
CA ALA A 323 2.68 35.30 9.76
C ALA A 323 3.50 34.00 9.96
N SER A 324 2.87 32.83 9.77
CA SER A 324 3.56 31.53 9.87
C SER A 324 4.30 31.11 8.58
N GLY A 325 3.93 31.64 7.43
CA GLY A 325 4.54 31.34 6.12
C GLY A 325 5.72 32.23 5.75
N ALA A 326 5.87 33.39 6.37
CA ALA A 326 6.95 34.35 6.10
C ALA A 326 8.34 33.86 6.56
N ALA A 327 8.39 32.87 7.47
CA ALA A 327 9.65 32.33 7.99
C ALA A 327 10.35 31.29 7.08
N GLY A 328 9.75 30.87 5.95
CA GLY A 328 10.23 29.72 5.19
C GLY A 328 10.45 29.87 3.68
N ARG A 329 10.29 31.06 3.08
CA ARG A 329 10.40 31.23 1.61
C ARG A 329 11.22 32.45 1.21
N LEU A 330 12.54 32.31 1.23
CA LEU A 330 13.40 33.14 0.39
C LEU A 330 13.34 32.60 -1.07
N PRO A 331 13.15 33.47 -2.09
CA PRO A 331 13.20 33.05 -3.48
C PRO A 331 14.62 32.56 -3.79
N ARG A 332 14.75 31.34 -4.31
CA ARG A 332 16.02 30.85 -4.86
C ARG A 332 16.31 31.59 -6.16
N PRO A 333 17.43 32.30 -6.28
CA PRO A 333 17.84 32.91 -7.54
C PRO A 333 18.22 31.83 -8.56
N HIS A 334 17.87 32.10 -9.83
CA HIS A 334 18.21 31.34 -11.04
C HIS A 334 17.47 29.99 -11.23
N LEU A 335 16.25 30.08 -11.74
CA LEU A 335 15.60 28.94 -12.39
C LEU A 335 16.22 28.75 -13.79
N PRO A 336 16.75 27.55 -14.16
CA PRO A 336 17.19 27.29 -15.51
C PRO A 336 16.01 27.44 -16.48
N LEU A 337 16.30 27.96 -17.71
CA LEU A 337 15.30 28.22 -18.76
C LEU A 337 14.35 27.06 -19.03
N THR A 338 14.80 25.83 -18.84
CA THR A 338 14.00 24.61 -18.93
C THR A 338 12.88 24.55 -17.89
N ARG A 339 13.13 25.00 -16.64
CA ARG A 339 12.10 25.02 -15.59
C ARG A 339 11.06 26.11 -15.82
N LEU A 340 11.47 27.26 -16.36
CA LEU A 340 10.55 28.33 -16.73
C LEU A 340 9.61 27.87 -17.85
N ARG A 341 10.16 27.24 -18.90
CA ARG A 341 9.37 26.68 -20.00
C ARG A 341 8.41 25.58 -19.52
N TYR A 342 8.87 24.66 -18.70
CA TYR A 342 8.02 23.64 -18.10
C TYR A 342 6.88 24.27 -17.30
N ALA A 343 7.14 25.32 -16.52
CA ALA A 343 6.10 26.04 -15.78
C ALA A 343 5.06 26.72 -16.71
N LEU A 344 5.47 27.16 -17.90
CA LEU A 344 4.56 27.66 -18.94
C LEU A 344 3.76 26.53 -19.57
N ASP A 345 4.38 25.41 -19.89
CA ASP A 345 3.71 24.24 -20.46
C ASP A 345 2.68 23.64 -19.48
N LEU A 346 2.94 23.70 -18.17
CA LEU A 346 1.98 23.30 -17.13
C LEU A 346 0.70 24.19 -17.13
N ARG A 347 0.69 25.37 -17.75
CA ARG A 347 -0.51 26.23 -17.87
C ARG A 347 -1.36 25.88 -19.11
N ARG A 348 -0.79 25.16 -20.07
CA ARG A 348 -1.51 24.69 -21.26
C ARG A 348 -2.48 23.57 -20.85
N PRO A 349 -3.60 23.34 -21.56
CA PRO A 349 -4.51 22.24 -21.28
C PRO A 349 -3.78 20.88 -21.37
N LEU A 350 -4.25 19.89 -20.59
CA LEU A 350 -3.85 18.50 -20.81
C LEU A 350 -4.26 18.09 -22.23
N ASP A 351 -3.46 17.28 -22.85
CA ASP A 351 -3.79 16.59 -24.09
C ASP A 351 -4.49 15.28 -23.72
N PRO A 352 -5.79 15.13 -24.02
CA PRO A 352 -6.58 14.00 -23.53
C PRO A 352 -6.15 12.67 -24.13
N ASP A 353 -5.48 12.70 -25.28
CA ASP A 353 -5.08 11.51 -26.02
C ASP A 353 -3.56 11.23 -25.93
N LEU A 354 -2.82 12.00 -25.14
CA LEU A 354 -1.37 11.82 -24.99
C LEU A 354 -1.05 10.89 -23.82
N ALA A 355 -0.35 9.77 -24.12
CA ALA A 355 0.22 8.85 -23.17
C ALA A 355 1.76 8.84 -23.23
N VAL A 356 2.40 9.00 -22.07
CA VAL A 356 3.85 8.97 -21.93
C VAL A 356 4.26 7.71 -21.17
N TYR A 357 5.11 6.91 -21.79
CA TYR A 357 5.64 5.66 -21.27
C TYR A 357 7.11 5.77 -20.89
N CYS A 358 7.53 5.12 -19.82
CA CYS A 358 8.93 5.04 -19.43
C CYS A 358 9.23 3.71 -18.74
N ALA A 359 10.18 2.93 -19.27
CA ALA A 359 10.66 1.71 -18.66
C ALA A 359 12.08 1.90 -18.13
N TYR A 360 12.33 1.49 -16.88
CA TYR A 360 13.65 1.48 -16.22
C TYR A 360 14.44 2.78 -16.44
N TRP A 361 13.82 3.94 -16.16
CA TRP A 361 14.43 5.29 -16.33
C TRP A 361 14.85 5.63 -17.76
N GLY A 362 14.25 4.98 -18.77
CA GLY A 362 14.52 5.27 -20.19
C GLY A 362 15.36 4.22 -20.90
N ARG A 363 15.42 2.99 -20.41
CA ARG A 363 16.19 1.91 -21.07
C ARG A 363 15.59 1.37 -22.36
N GLY A 364 14.42 1.88 -22.77
CA GLY A 364 13.82 1.61 -24.07
C GLY A 364 12.44 0.98 -24.01
N TYR A 365 12.04 0.35 -25.12
CA TYR A 365 10.73 -0.29 -25.28
C TYR A 365 10.77 -1.71 -24.72
N VAL A 366 10.47 -1.85 -23.43
CA VAL A 366 10.55 -3.13 -22.68
C VAL A 366 9.54 -3.19 -21.52
N CYS A 367 9.37 -4.37 -20.95
CA CYS A 367 8.65 -4.64 -19.72
C CYS A 367 7.16 -4.24 -19.79
N ASN A 368 6.50 -4.02 -18.65
CA ASN A 368 5.08 -3.70 -18.55
C ASN A 368 4.64 -2.49 -19.40
N PRO A 369 5.38 -1.36 -19.46
CA PRO A 369 5.01 -0.23 -20.32
C PRO A 369 4.92 -0.59 -21.80
N ALA A 370 5.84 -1.41 -22.32
CA ALA A 370 5.82 -1.86 -23.72
C ALA A 370 4.65 -2.81 -23.99
N ALA A 371 4.37 -3.74 -23.08
CA ALA A 371 3.25 -4.67 -23.22
C ALA A 371 1.89 -3.94 -23.18
N ILE A 372 1.72 -2.96 -22.29
CA ILE A 372 0.52 -2.11 -22.27
C ILE A 372 0.37 -1.35 -23.59
N HIS A 373 1.45 -0.75 -24.09
CA HIS A 373 1.41 -0.02 -25.35
C HIS A 373 1.04 -0.91 -26.54
N ALA A 374 1.57 -2.14 -26.62
CA ALA A 374 1.25 -3.06 -27.70
C ALA A 374 -0.28 -3.31 -27.81
N VAL A 375 -0.95 -3.53 -26.67
CA VAL A 375 -2.41 -3.71 -26.62
C VAL A 375 -3.16 -2.38 -26.80
N ALA A 376 -2.61 -1.26 -26.32
CA ALA A 376 -3.22 0.05 -26.50
C ALA A 376 -3.30 0.45 -27.97
N ARG A 377 -2.34 0.09 -28.80
CA ARG A 377 -2.39 0.31 -30.28
C ARG A 377 -3.60 -0.34 -30.94
N GLU A 378 -4.05 -1.47 -30.42
CA GLU A 378 -5.19 -2.21 -30.95
C GLU A 378 -6.52 -1.71 -30.39
N LEU A 379 -6.62 -1.57 -29.07
CA LEU A 379 -7.87 -1.27 -28.38
C LEU A 379 -8.16 0.24 -28.24
N ALA A 380 -7.12 1.08 -28.24
CA ALA A 380 -7.21 2.52 -28.07
C ALA A 380 -6.33 3.27 -29.09
N PRO A 381 -6.54 3.07 -30.42
CA PRO A 381 -5.67 3.61 -31.47
C PRO A 381 -5.65 5.16 -31.55
N HIS A 382 -6.61 5.84 -30.91
CA HIS A 382 -6.64 7.28 -30.80
C HIS A 382 -5.59 7.84 -29.82
N ILE A 383 -5.01 7.01 -28.96
CA ILE A 383 -4.01 7.44 -28.00
C ILE A 383 -2.65 7.62 -28.67
N HIS A 384 -2.17 8.86 -28.67
CA HIS A 384 -0.81 9.19 -29.11
C HIS A 384 0.21 8.78 -28.04
N SER A 385 1.06 7.83 -28.37
CA SER A 385 2.02 7.22 -27.44
C SER A 385 3.42 7.77 -27.64
N VAL A 386 4.08 8.15 -26.54
CA VAL A 386 5.45 8.68 -26.51
C VAL A 386 6.29 7.86 -25.53
N PHE A 387 7.41 7.30 -25.97
CA PHE A 387 8.37 6.61 -25.11
C PHE A 387 9.53 7.50 -24.71
N LEU A 388 9.77 7.59 -23.40
CA LEU A 388 10.94 8.29 -22.85
C LEU A 388 12.14 7.36 -22.83
N VAL A 389 13.25 7.79 -23.40
CA VAL A 389 14.49 7.01 -23.50
C VAL A 389 15.71 7.81 -23.09
N GLU A 390 16.76 7.14 -22.62
CA GLU A 390 18.09 7.73 -22.48
C GLU A 390 18.68 8.03 -23.85
N ALA A 391 19.58 9.03 -23.93
CA ALA A 391 20.25 9.37 -25.16
C ALA A 391 21.03 8.18 -25.76
N GLY A 392 20.84 7.92 -27.04
CA GLY A 392 21.43 6.79 -27.76
C GLY A 392 20.62 5.51 -27.68
N ARG A 393 19.45 5.52 -27.02
CA ARG A 393 18.55 4.36 -26.95
C ARG A 393 17.28 4.51 -27.80
N GLU A 394 17.18 5.53 -28.62
CA GLU A 394 16.05 5.81 -29.50
C GLU A 394 15.73 4.62 -30.43
N HIS A 395 16.78 3.96 -30.92
CA HIS A 395 16.68 2.76 -31.77
C HIS A 395 16.02 1.55 -31.08
N THR A 396 15.72 1.66 -29.77
CA THR A 396 15.03 0.58 -29.03
C THR A 396 13.53 0.66 -29.14
N VAL A 397 12.99 1.82 -29.53
CA VAL A 397 11.56 2.08 -29.72
C VAL A 397 11.19 1.73 -31.18
N PRO A 398 10.02 1.12 -31.45
CA PRO A 398 9.54 0.90 -32.81
C PRO A 398 9.52 2.20 -33.64
N ASP A 399 9.85 2.11 -34.93
CA ASP A 399 10.01 3.27 -35.81
C ASP A 399 8.74 4.14 -35.94
N ASP A 400 7.59 3.54 -35.76
CA ASP A 400 6.26 4.17 -35.83
C ASP A 400 5.81 4.77 -34.48
N VAL A 401 6.63 4.72 -33.44
CA VAL A 401 6.34 5.27 -32.11
C VAL A 401 7.29 6.42 -31.78
N GLU A 402 6.72 7.57 -31.35
CA GLU A 402 7.55 8.71 -30.97
C GLU A 402 8.45 8.35 -29.78
N SER A 403 9.77 8.52 -29.94
CA SER A 403 10.77 8.43 -28.87
C SER A 403 11.25 9.81 -28.46
N VAL A 404 11.37 10.05 -27.15
CA VAL A 404 11.79 11.35 -26.60
C VAL A 404 12.92 11.15 -25.60
N VAL A 405 14.04 11.82 -25.84
CA VAL A 405 15.23 11.75 -24.97
C VAL A 405 14.96 12.46 -23.64
N ILE A 406 15.25 11.75 -22.54
CA ILE A 406 15.10 12.25 -21.17
C ILE A 406 15.95 13.51 -20.96
N GLY A 407 15.35 14.54 -20.36
CA GLY A 407 15.98 15.82 -20.10
C GLY A 407 15.92 16.82 -21.27
N SER A 408 15.49 16.39 -22.47
CA SER A 408 15.28 17.26 -23.62
C SER A 408 14.15 18.27 -23.40
N ARG A 409 14.01 19.26 -24.27
CA ARG A 409 12.86 20.20 -24.24
C ARG A 409 11.54 19.44 -24.39
N ARG A 410 11.47 18.52 -25.34
CA ARG A 410 10.27 17.73 -25.65
C ARG A 410 9.89 16.84 -24.47
N TYR A 411 10.86 16.30 -23.72
CA TYR A 411 10.64 15.53 -22.49
C TYR A 411 9.77 16.30 -21.47
N TRP A 412 10.12 17.55 -21.19
CA TRP A 412 9.37 18.35 -20.23
C TRP A 412 8.00 18.77 -20.80
N GLU A 413 7.91 19.06 -22.10
CA GLU A 413 6.66 19.41 -22.77
C GLU A 413 5.64 18.25 -22.69
N VAL A 414 6.03 17.02 -23.07
CA VAL A 414 5.14 15.88 -23.06
C VAL A 414 4.68 15.53 -21.63
N LEU A 415 5.59 15.58 -20.64
CA LEU A 415 5.24 15.36 -19.24
C LEU A 415 4.33 16.44 -18.64
N ALA A 416 4.40 17.68 -19.15
CA ALA A 416 3.49 18.75 -18.72
C ALA A 416 2.09 18.56 -19.26
N ARG A 417 1.94 17.95 -20.45
CA ARG A 417 0.68 17.89 -21.18
C ARG A 417 -0.02 16.54 -21.16
N ALA A 418 0.72 15.46 -20.86
CA ALA A 418 0.17 14.11 -20.93
C ALA A 418 -1.01 13.90 -19.99
N LYS A 419 -2.08 13.32 -20.55
CA LYS A 419 -3.21 12.76 -19.79
C LYS A 419 -2.78 11.52 -19.05
N TYR A 420 -1.98 10.65 -19.67
CA TYR A 420 -1.58 9.36 -19.11
C TYR A 420 -0.07 9.30 -18.94
N LEU A 421 0.36 8.87 -17.77
CA LEU A 421 1.75 8.63 -17.39
C LEU A 421 1.89 7.18 -16.97
N VAL A 422 2.68 6.39 -17.69
CA VAL A 422 2.84 4.94 -17.45
C VAL A 422 4.31 4.62 -17.23
N ASN A 423 4.69 4.13 -16.07
CA ASN A 423 6.06 3.72 -15.83
C ASN A 423 6.18 2.52 -14.86
N ASN A 424 7.34 1.87 -14.87
CA ASN A 424 7.67 0.78 -13.95
C ASN A 424 8.73 1.15 -12.91
N ALA A 425 9.20 2.39 -12.93
CA ALA A 425 10.18 2.96 -12.01
C ALA A 425 9.68 4.35 -11.53
N ASN A 426 10.54 5.36 -11.48
CA ASN A 426 10.15 6.70 -11.05
C ASN A 426 10.43 7.74 -12.14
N PHE A 427 9.51 8.67 -12.34
CA PHE A 427 9.80 9.92 -13.05
C PHE A 427 10.66 10.86 -12.18
N ALA A 428 11.35 11.80 -12.82
CA ALA A 428 12.18 12.80 -12.14
C ALA A 428 11.39 13.56 -11.05
N GLU A 429 12.08 14.02 -10.01
CA GLU A 429 11.48 14.73 -8.87
C GLU A 429 10.71 15.99 -9.30
N GLY A 430 11.17 16.69 -10.33
CA GLY A 430 10.55 17.90 -10.84
C GLY A 430 9.24 17.72 -11.61
N VAL A 431 8.83 16.48 -11.89
CA VAL A 431 7.58 16.21 -12.62
C VAL A 431 6.38 16.47 -11.71
N VAL A 432 5.45 17.31 -12.19
CA VAL A 432 4.26 17.72 -11.47
C VAL A 432 3.07 16.86 -11.91
N LYS A 433 2.43 16.18 -10.96
CA LYS A 433 1.14 15.50 -11.19
C LYS A 433 0.04 16.55 -11.29
N ARG A 434 -0.57 16.65 -12.46
CA ARG A 434 -1.64 17.64 -12.73
C ARG A 434 -3.02 17.09 -12.37
N PRO A 435 -3.95 17.94 -11.90
CA PRO A 435 -5.35 17.55 -11.81
C PRO A 435 -5.86 17.06 -13.18
N GLY A 436 -6.52 15.91 -13.19
CA GLY A 436 -7.04 15.29 -14.41
C GLY A 436 -6.04 14.42 -15.19
N SER A 437 -4.73 14.41 -14.89
CA SER A 437 -3.83 13.40 -15.44
C SER A 437 -3.93 12.09 -14.63
N VAL A 438 -3.58 10.97 -15.25
CA VAL A 438 -3.62 9.63 -14.66
C VAL A 438 -2.21 9.05 -14.67
N HIS A 439 -1.71 8.60 -13.52
CA HIS A 439 -0.40 7.96 -13.39
C HIS A 439 -0.56 6.48 -12.99
N VAL A 440 -0.07 5.60 -13.84
CA VAL A 440 -0.04 4.15 -13.62
C VAL A 440 1.39 3.73 -13.29
N GLN A 441 1.60 3.27 -12.06
CA GLN A 441 2.82 2.58 -11.67
C GLN A 441 2.64 1.09 -11.97
N THR A 442 3.45 0.56 -12.88
CA THR A 442 3.28 -0.83 -13.33
C THR A 442 4.13 -1.82 -12.57
N GLN A 443 5.03 -1.34 -11.70
CA GLN A 443 6.06 -2.16 -11.07
C GLN A 443 6.89 -2.96 -12.12
N HIS A 444 7.78 -3.83 -11.66
CA HIS A 444 8.62 -4.63 -12.56
C HIS A 444 9.03 -6.00 -11.96
N GLY A 445 8.17 -6.58 -11.14
CA GLY A 445 8.34 -7.93 -10.59
C GLY A 445 7.78 -8.07 -9.18
N THR A 446 7.47 -9.30 -8.80
CA THR A 446 7.03 -9.65 -7.45
C THR A 446 8.18 -9.45 -6.45
N PRO A 447 7.95 -8.79 -5.31
CA PRO A 447 9.02 -8.44 -4.37
C PRO A 447 9.39 -9.62 -3.45
N LEU A 448 10.60 -10.14 -3.56
CA LEU A 448 11.24 -10.94 -2.51
C LEU A 448 11.92 -10.03 -1.48
N LYS A 449 12.58 -8.98 -1.94
CA LYS A 449 13.36 -8.03 -1.13
C LYS A 449 12.46 -6.99 -0.46
N LYS A 450 12.84 -6.53 0.72
CA LYS A 450 12.23 -5.33 1.32
C LYS A 450 12.41 -4.13 0.39
N MET A 451 11.33 -3.40 0.18
CA MET A 451 11.24 -2.26 -0.73
C MET A 451 10.66 -1.04 -0.02
N GLY A 452 10.83 0.14 -0.64
CA GLY A 452 10.20 1.36 -0.16
C GLY A 452 10.50 1.66 1.30
N VAL A 453 9.49 2.03 2.09
CA VAL A 453 9.67 2.39 3.52
C VAL A 453 10.02 1.20 4.41
N ASP A 454 9.77 -0.04 3.98
CA ASP A 454 10.17 -1.24 4.73
C ASP A 454 11.70 -1.37 4.82
N GLN A 455 12.45 -0.66 3.96
CA GLN A 455 13.92 -0.63 4.00
C GLN A 455 14.47 0.19 5.17
N SER A 456 13.64 0.99 5.84
CA SER A 456 14.07 1.82 6.98
C SER A 456 14.67 1.02 8.14
N THR A 457 14.31 -0.26 8.26
CA THR A 457 14.84 -1.18 9.29
C THR A 457 16.18 -1.83 8.92
N TYR A 458 16.68 -1.59 7.70
CA TYR A 458 17.94 -2.12 7.18
C TYR A 458 18.88 -0.96 6.85
N PRO A 459 19.79 -0.55 7.77
CA PRO A 459 20.55 0.70 7.66
C PRO A 459 21.38 0.83 6.39
N VAL A 460 22.00 -0.25 5.91
CA VAL A 460 22.83 -0.27 4.69
C VAL A 460 21.97 0.05 3.46
N VAL A 461 20.82 -0.59 3.35
CA VAL A 461 19.89 -0.39 2.24
C VAL A 461 19.18 0.96 2.33
N ALA A 462 18.81 1.38 3.54
CA ALA A 462 18.18 2.68 3.80
C ALA A 462 19.10 3.84 3.36
N ALA A 463 20.40 3.74 3.62
CA ALA A 463 21.37 4.75 3.19
C ALA A 463 21.43 4.90 1.66
N GLN A 464 21.27 3.80 0.91
CA GLN A 464 21.22 3.83 -0.56
C GLN A 464 19.90 4.36 -1.11
N THR A 465 18.80 4.18 -0.40
CA THR A 465 17.46 4.63 -0.83
C THR A 465 17.32 6.15 -0.80
N GLY A 466 18.13 6.84 0.00
CA GLY A 466 18.06 8.28 0.21
C GLY A 466 16.84 8.67 1.07
N SER A 467 16.21 9.82 0.74
CA SER A 467 15.10 10.34 1.56
C SER A 467 13.79 9.60 1.29
N PHE A 468 13.24 8.95 2.31
CA PHE A 468 11.89 8.34 2.28
C PHE A 468 10.80 9.39 2.04
N THR A 469 10.96 10.62 2.52
CA THR A 469 10.05 11.73 2.23
C THR A 469 9.96 12.03 0.74
N LYS A 470 11.11 12.03 0.03
CA LYS A 470 11.13 12.20 -1.44
C LYS A 470 10.54 10.99 -2.15
N LEU A 471 10.83 9.78 -1.68
CA LEU A 471 10.23 8.56 -2.22
C LEU A 471 8.71 8.62 -2.13
N LEU A 472 8.16 8.93 -0.97
CA LEU A 472 6.72 9.06 -0.77
C LEU A 472 6.11 10.20 -1.58
N GLY A 473 6.83 11.31 -1.78
CA GLY A 473 6.43 12.39 -2.69
C GLY A 473 6.29 11.94 -4.15
N ARG A 474 7.03 10.92 -4.57
CA ARG A 474 6.86 10.27 -5.88
C ARG A 474 5.66 9.33 -5.91
N VAL A 475 5.45 8.56 -4.84
CA VAL A 475 4.29 7.68 -4.68
C VAL A 475 2.97 8.44 -4.71
N ASP A 476 2.93 9.65 -4.15
CA ASP A 476 1.74 10.52 -4.16
C ASP A 476 1.23 10.91 -5.55
N ARG A 477 2.04 10.68 -6.58
CA ARG A 477 1.64 10.94 -7.98
C ARG A 477 0.84 9.79 -8.58
N TRP A 478 0.90 8.58 -8.00
CA TRP A 478 0.25 7.40 -8.53
C TRP A 478 -1.26 7.46 -8.31
N ASP A 479 -2.03 7.18 -9.37
CA ASP A 479 -3.47 6.92 -9.28
C ASP A 479 -3.74 5.42 -9.23
N PHE A 480 -2.93 4.64 -9.98
CA PHE A 480 -3.01 3.18 -10.03
C PHE A 480 -1.63 2.55 -9.80
N ASN A 481 -1.63 1.38 -9.14
CA ASN A 481 -0.47 0.53 -8.98
C ASN A 481 -0.82 -0.91 -9.36
N LEU A 482 -0.05 -1.54 -10.27
CA LEU A 482 -0.31 -2.91 -10.69
C LEU A 482 0.22 -3.94 -9.70
N SER A 483 -0.50 -5.05 -9.59
CA SER A 483 -0.11 -6.21 -8.80
C SER A 483 -0.39 -7.51 -9.55
N SER A 484 0.55 -8.47 -9.46
CA SER A 484 0.44 -9.79 -10.09
C SER A 484 -0.05 -10.88 -9.14
N ASN A 485 -0.07 -10.60 -7.84
CA ASN A 485 -0.51 -11.54 -6.81
C ASN A 485 -0.78 -10.79 -5.49
N ARG A 486 -1.45 -11.45 -4.54
CA ARG A 486 -1.81 -10.86 -3.25
C ARG A 486 -0.59 -10.50 -2.39
N HIS A 487 0.49 -11.29 -2.48
CA HIS A 487 1.75 -10.95 -1.82
C HIS A 487 2.29 -9.60 -2.30
N SER A 488 2.27 -9.37 -3.62
CA SER A 488 2.65 -8.08 -4.21
C SER A 488 1.73 -6.96 -3.75
N THR A 489 0.40 -7.16 -3.75
CA THR A 489 -0.57 -6.18 -3.25
C THR A 489 -0.22 -5.74 -1.83
N GLN A 490 -0.09 -6.69 -0.91
CA GLN A 490 0.22 -6.41 0.49
C GLN A 490 1.58 -5.72 0.66
N THR A 491 2.59 -6.18 -0.08
CA THR A 491 3.94 -5.60 0.00
C THR A 491 3.98 -4.19 -0.55
N TRP A 492 3.33 -3.92 -1.70
CA TRP A 492 3.33 -2.58 -2.31
C TRP A 492 2.57 -1.57 -1.46
N GLU A 493 1.41 -1.92 -0.94
CA GLU A 493 0.62 -1.04 -0.06
C GLU A 493 1.36 -0.69 1.23
N ARG A 494 2.16 -1.62 1.75
CA ARG A 494 3.00 -1.40 2.93
C ARG A 494 4.26 -0.62 2.60
N ALA A 495 4.98 -1.00 1.52
CA ALA A 495 6.27 -0.43 1.14
C ALA A 495 6.14 0.96 0.52
N PHE A 496 5.05 1.24 -0.16
CA PHE A 496 4.75 2.49 -0.85
C PHE A 496 3.39 3.05 -0.44
N PRO A 497 3.23 3.45 0.84
CA PRO A 497 1.95 3.95 1.33
C PRO A 497 1.51 5.22 0.59
N GLY A 498 0.33 5.17 -0.03
CA GLY A 498 -0.25 6.25 -0.83
C GLY A 498 -1.77 6.11 -0.93
N SER A 499 -2.38 6.98 -1.76
CA SER A 499 -3.83 6.98 -2.01
C SER A 499 -4.23 6.34 -3.34
N TYR A 500 -3.29 5.69 -4.02
CA TYR A 500 -3.53 4.99 -5.28
C TYR A 500 -4.46 3.79 -5.09
N GLN A 501 -5.13 3.41 -6.17
CA GLN A 501 -5.86 2.15 -6.24
C GLN A 501 -4.93 1.04 -6.74
N THR A 502 -4.85 -0.08 -6.02
CA THR A 502 -4.18 -1.29 -6.52
C THR A 502 -5.08 -1.99 -7.54
N LEU A 503 -4.51 -2.31 -8.70
CA LEU A 503 -5.14 -3.10 -9.76
C LEU A 503 -4.53 -4.51 -9.74
N GLU A 504 -5.28 -5.48 -9.25
CA GLU A 504 -4.92 -6.90 -9.21
C GLU A 504 -5.16 -7.56 -10.58
N TYR A 505 -4.45 -7.06 -11.60
CA TYR A 505 -4.65 -7.41 -13.01
C TYR A 505 -3.58 -8.32 -13.59
N GLY A 506 -2.52 -8.61 -12.85
CA GLY A 506 -1.32 -9.25 -13.36
C GLY A 506 -0.29 -8.24 -13.88
N TYR A 507 0.88 -8.74 -14.27
CA TYR A 507 1.89 -7.93 -14.94
C TYR A 507 1.79 -8.09 -16.46
N PRO A 508 1.52 -7.00 -17.21
CA PRO A 508 1.36 -7.01 -18.66
C PRO A 508 2.45 -7.75 -19.44
N ARG A 509 3.70 -7.66 -18.99
CA ARG A 509 4.82 -8.36 -19.61
C ARG A 509 4.71 -9.89 -19.56
N ASN A 510 3.99 -10.43 -18.57
CA ASN A 510 3.81 -11.86 -18.37
C ASN A 510 2.71 -12.44 -19.28
N ASP A 511 1.91 -11.59 -19.95
CA ASP A 511 0.86 -12.04 -20.88
C ASP A 511 1.41 -12.95 -21.97
N VAL A 512 2.64 -12.70 -22.43
CA VAL A 512 3.30 -13.49 -23.44
C VAL A 512 3.48 -14.97 -23.05
N TYR A 513 3.58 -15.28 -21.75
CA TYR A 513 3.72 -16.66 -21.29
C TYR A 513 2.45 -17.52 -21.48
N TYR A 514 1.30 -16.86 -21.65
CA TYR A 514 0.00 -17.48 -21.88
C TYR A 514 -0.48 -17.38 -23.35
N THR A 515 0.09 -16.41 -24.09
CA THR A 515 -0.32 -16.13 -25.48
C THR A 515 0.66 -16.64 -26.53
N ALA A 516 1.92 -16.90 -26.16
CA ALA A 516 2.94 -17.41 -27.06
C ALA A 516 2.61 -18.82 -27.57
N SER A 517 2.90 -19.06 -28.85
CA SER A 517 2.82 -20.37 -29.49
C SER A 517 4.14 -21.13 -29.41
N GLY A 518 4.13 -22.41 -29.76
CA GLY A 518 5.36 -23.20 -29.93
C GLY A 518 6.32 -22.60 -30.97
N HIS A 519 5.80 -21.96 -32.03
CA HIS A 519 6.62 -21.25 -33.03
C HIS A 519 7.37 -20.05 -32.42
N ASP A 520 6.75 -19.34 -31.45
CA ASP A 520 7.39 -18.22 -30.77
C ASP A 520 8.55 -18.71 -29.91
N VAL A 521 8.38 -19.87 -29.24
CA VAL A 521 9.46 -20.51 -28.48
C VAL A 521 10.63 -20.89 -29.40
N VAL A 522 10.35 -21.55 -30.53
CA VAL A 522 11.40 -21.92 -31.51
C VAL A 522 12.11 -20.66 -32.03
N ARG A 523 11.36 -19.60 -32.33
CA ARG A 523 11.91 -18.33 -32.79
C ARG A 523 12.81 -17.68 -31.74
N ALA A 524 12.39 -17.69 -30.46
CA ALA A 524 13.17 -17.18 -29.36
C ALA A 524 14.50 -17.98 -29.21
N ARG A 525 14.43 -19.30 -29.23
CA ARG A 525 15.63 -20.16 -29.18
C ARG A 525 16.63 -19.86 -30.30
N ARG A 526 16.13 -19.78 -31.56
CA ARG A 526 16.98 -19.44 -32.72
C ARG A 526 17.63 -18.08 -32.62
N ARG A 527 16.89 -17.03 -32.14
CA ARG A 527 17.43 -15.69 -31.94
C ARG A 527 18.54 -15.65 -30.89
N LEU A 528 18.45 -16.51 -29.88
CA LEU A 528 19.43 -16.60 -28.80
C LEU A 528 20.58 -17.57 -29.13
N GLY A 529 20.55 -18.24 -30.28
CA GLY A 529 21.59 -19.19 -30.69
C GLY A 529 21.55 -20.51 -29.94
N VAL A 530 20.41 -20.91 -29.39
CA VAL A 530 20.23 -22.21 -28.73
C VAL A 530 20.21 -23.31 -29.79
N PRO A 531 21.17 -24.29 -29.75
CA PRO A 531 21.20 -25.37 -30.72
C PRO A 531 19.96 -26.27 -30.58
N ASP A 532 19.52 -26.82 -31.72
CA ASP A 532 18.38 -27.74 -31.74
C ASP A 532 18.69 -29.02 -30.92
N GLY A 533 17.68 -29.50 -30.22
CA GLY A 533 17.77 -30.73 -29.39
C GLY A 533 18.47 -30.54 -28.03
N ARG A 534 19.03 -29.36 -27.72
CA ARG A 534 19.68 -29.10 -26.44
C ARG A 534 18.68 -28.65 -25.36
N THR A 535 18.96 -28.98 -24.10
CA THR A 535 18.27 -28.47 -22.94
C THR A 535 18.86 -27.10 -22.57
N ALA A 536 18.10 -26.05 -22.72
CA ALA A 536 18.53 -24.68 -22.38
C ALA A 536 18.20 -24.36 -20.93
N VAL A 537 19.22 -24.08 -20.12
CA VAL A 537 19.08 -23.73 -18.72
C VAL A 537 19.41 -22.24 -18.56
N LEU A 538 18.44 -21.43 -18.15
CA LEU A 538 18.67 -20.03 -17.86
C LEU A 538 19.35 -19.88 -16.49
N TYR A 539 20.52 -19.29 -16.45
CA TYR A 539 21.17 -18.86 -15.22
C TYR A 539 21.06 -17.35 -15.04
N ALA A 540 20.27 -16.92 -14.05
CA ALA A 540 19.94 -15.52 -13.81
C ALA A 540 20.18 -15.11 -12.34
N PRO A 541 21.44 -14.87 -11.93
CA PRO A 541 21.77 -14.50 -10.57
C PRO A 541 21.46 -13.04 -10.25
N THR A 542 21.19 -12.77 -8.97
CA THR A 542 20.96 -11.43 -8.45
C THR A 542 22.27 -10.64 -8.33
N HIS A 543 22.21 -9.35 -8.62
CA HIS A 543 23.30 -8.41 -8.32
C HIS A 543 23.63 -8.39 -6.82
N ARG A 544 24.93 -8.41 -6.52
CA ARG A 544 25.47 -8.23 -5.15
C ARG A 544 26.04 -6.82 -5.02
N ASP A 545 25.49 -6.02 -4.11
CA ASP A 545 25.87 -4.60 -3.94
C ASP A 545 27.32 -4.41 -3.47
N HIS A 546 27.94 -5.46 -2.93
CA HIS A 546 29.32 -5.43 -2.41
C HIS A 546 30.37 -5.87 -3.44
N HIS A 547 29.96 -6.28 -4.66
CA HIS A 547 30.85 -6.62 -5.76
C HIS A 547 30.94 -5.49 -6.79
N THR A 548 32.16 -5.11 -7.20
CA THR A 548 32.40 -4.05 -8.20
C THR A 548 32.36 -4.54 -9.66
N GLY A 549 32.20 -5.84 -9.89
CA GLY A 549 32.11 -6.49 -11.20
C GLY A 549 31.13 -7.65 -11.18
N PHE A 550 30.83 -8.22 -12.36
CA PHE A 550 30.09 -9.46 -12.45
C PHE A 550 31.07 -10.62 -12.39
N GLU A 551 31.01 -11.38 -11.31
CA GLU A 551 31.62 -12.70 -11.18
C GLU A 551 30.47 -13.68 -11.00
N PRO A 552 30.29 -14.66 -11.93
CA PRO A 552 29.32 -15.72 -11.71
C PRO A 552 29.73 -16.47 -10.43
N GLY A 553 28.82 -16.57 -9.46
CA GLY A 553 29.02 -17.40 -8.27
C GLY A 553 29.05 -18.90 -8.59
N LEU A 554 29.06 -19.26 -9.86
CA LEU A 554 29.05 -20.62 -10.38
C LEU A 554 29.99 -20.72 -11.59
N ASP A 555 30.88 -21.71 -11.59
CA ASP A 555 31.60 -22.09 -12.80
C ASP A 555 30.64 -22.77 -13.78
N LEU A 556 30.26 -22.02 -14.82
CA LEU A 556 29.22 -22.45 -15.77
C LEU A 556 29.70 -23.56 -16.70
N GLU A 557 30.99 -23.65 -17.00
CA GLU A 557 31.55 -24.74 -17.82
C GLU A 557 31.58 -26.05 -17.04
N ALA A 558 32.14 -26.01 -15.85
CA ALA A 558 32.14 -27.17 -14.94
C ALA A 558 30.69 -27.63 -14.63
N PHE A 559 29.75 -26.70 -14.48
CA PHE A 559 28.34 -27.05 -14.34
C PHE A 559 27.80 -27.77 -15.58
N CYS A 560 28.06 -27.24 -16.79
CA CYS A 560 27.62 -27.88 -18.03
C CYS A 560 28.19 -29.31 -18.19
N GLU A 561 29.45 -29.51 -17.85
CA GLU A 561 30.11 -30.84 -17.88
C GLU A 561 29.44 -31.81 -16.91
N ALA A 562 29.16 -31.33 -15.71
CA ALA A 562 28.57 -32.15 -14.64
C ALA A 562 27.07 -32.42 -14.83
N ALA A 563 26.34 -31.51 -15.47
CA ALA A 563 24.87 -31.59 -15.67
C ALA A 563 24.45 -32.51 -16.83
N GLY A 564 25.36 -32.77 -17.80
CA GLY A 564 25.11 -33.65 -18.95
C GLY A 564 25.46 -33.01 -20.31
N GLU A 565 25.71 -33.85 -21.32
CA GLU A 565 26.16 -33.37 -22.62
C GLU A 565 25.15 -32.51 -23.37
N ASP A 566 23.86 -32.72 -23.13
CA ASP A 566 22.77 -32.00 -23.82
C ASP A 566 22.45 -30.62 -23.19
N VAL A 567 23.08 -30.25 -22.08
CA VAL A 567 22.80 -28.99 -21.38
C VAL A 567 23.60 -27.84 -21.99
N VAL A 568 22.90 -26.72 -22.30
CA VAL A 568 23.49 -25.41 -22.60
C VAL A 568 22.97 -24.38 -21.61
N VAL A 569 23.82 -23.45 -21.20
CA VAL A 569 23.47 -22.40 -20.25
C VAL A 569 23.25 -21.08 -20.97
N LEU A 570 22.12 -20.46 -20.75
CA LEU A 570 21.82 -19.07 -21.12
C LEU A 570 22.19 -18.18 -19.93
N LEU A 571 23.33 -17.50 -19.99
CA LEU A 571 23.74 -16.60 -18.94
C LEU A 571 23.07 -15.25 -19.11
N ARG A 572 22.29 -14.83 -18.10
CA ARG A 572 21.71 -13.48 -18.04
C ARG A 572 22.16 -12.79 -16.75
N ALA A 573 23.23 -12.03 -16.82
CA ALA A 573 23.68 -11.18 -15.75
C ALA A 573 22.72 -10.00 -15.52
N HIS A 574 22.82 -9.37 -14.36
CA HIS A 574 22.02 -8.17 -14.07
C HIS A 574 22.44 -7.00 -14.98
N TYR A 575 21.50 -6.21 -15.43
CA TYR A 575 21.70 -5.11 -16.38
C TYR A 575 22.69 -4.00 -15.92
N PHE A 576 23.15 -4.03 -14.68
CA PHE A 576 24.24 -3.16 -14.21
C PHE A 576 25.61 -3.55 -14.75
N TYR A 577 25.74 -4.75 -15.32
CA TYR A 577 27.01 -5.33 -15.81
C TYR A 577 27.19 -5.24 -17.32
N ASP A 578 26.64 -4.25 -17.98
CA ASP A 578 26.66 -4.03 -19.46
C ASP A 578 28.07 -4.08 -20.13
N ARG A 579 29.15 -4.29 -19.38
CA ARG A 579 30.54 -4.21 -19.88
C ARG A 579 31.42 -5.42 -19.61
N GLY A 580 30.92 -6.49 -19.01
CA GLY A 580 31.69 -7.71 -18.78
C GLY A 580 31.26 -8.79 -19.76
N ARG A 581 32.01 -9.04 -20.85
CA ARG A 581 31.86 -10.26 -21.62
C ARG A 581 32.34 -11.43 -20.76
N ALA A 582 31.42 -12.24 -20.24
CA ALA A 582 31.74 -13.63 -19.96
C ALA A 582 32.16 -14.25 -21.29
N ALA A 583 33.30 -14.96 -21.34
CA ALA A 583 33.73 -15.63 -22.56
C ALA A 583 32.61 -16.63 -22.96
N ALA A 584 31.93 -16.36 -24.07
CA ALA A 584 30.97 -17.29 -24.63
C ALA A 584 31.75 -18.51 -25.12
N THR A 585 31.55 -19.65 -24.48
CA THR A 585 32.07 -20.95 -24.93
C THR A 585 30.98 -21.72 -25.68
N GLY A 586 31.31 -22.83 -26.27
CA GLY A 586 30.33 -23.59 -27.06
C GLY A 586 29.07 -24.03 -26.32
N ARG A 587 29.08 -24.03 -24.95
CA ARG A 587 27.95 -24.47 -24.12
C ARG A 587 27.38 -23.37 -23.21
N VAL A 588 28.03 -22.21 -23.13
CA VAL A 588 27.56 -21.04 -22.39
C VAL A 588 27.26 -19.92 -23.37
N ILE A 589 26.03 -19.49 -23.45
CA ILE A 589 25.55 -18.44 -24.34
C ILE A 589 25.22 -17.21 -23.50
N ASP A 590 25.97 -16.12 -23.67
CA ASP A 590 25.69 -14.88 -22.96
C ASP A 590 24.51 -14.14 -23.64
N VAL A 591 23.38 -14.09 -22.93
CA VAL A 591 22.16 -13.40 -23.35
C VAL A 591 21.89 -12.12 -22.55
N THR A 592 22.88 -11.61 -21.81
CA THR A 592 22.74 -10.39 -20.97
C THR A 592 22.31 -9.19 -21.79
N ALA A 593 22.84 -9.04 -23.01
CA ALA A 593 22.50 -7.93 -23.91
C ALA A 593 21.12 -8.10 -24.59
N HIS A 594 20.48 -9.25 -24.49
CA HIS A 594 19.15 -9.47 -25.08
C HIS A 594 18.09 -8.65 -24.32
N ARG A 595 17.31 -7.85 -25.06
CA ARG A 595 16.39 -6.85 -24.45
C ARG A 595 15.21 -7.48 -23.72
N SER A 596 14.57 -8.49 -24.31
CA SER A 596 13.39 -9.15 -23.76
C SER A 596 13.80 -10.24 -22.79
N ALA A 597 13.53 -10.03 -21.50
CA ALA A 597 13.65 -11.09 -20.51
C ALA A 597 12.63 -12.21 -20.76
N GLU A 598 11.49 -11.84 -21.31
CA GLU A 598 10.38 -12.73 -21.63
C GLU A 598 10.79 -13.72 -22.73
N ASP A 599 11.47 -13.26 -23.80
CA ASP A 599 12.01 -14.14 -24.86
C ASP A 599 13.04 -15.13 -24.29
N VAL A 600 13.90 -14.66 -23.38
CA VAL A 600 14.90 -15.52 -22.74
C VAL A 600 14.24 -16.58 -21.87
N CYS A 601 13.20 -16.22 -21.11
CA CYS A 601 12.42 -17.18 -20.33
C CYS A 601 11.69 -18.19 -21.23
N LEU A 602 11.08 -17.74 -22.33
CA LEU A 602 10.40 -18.62 -23.29
C LEU A 602 11.37 -19.64 -23.90
N ALA A 603 12.61 -19.27 -24.16
CA ALA A 603 13.64 -20.12 -24.76
C ALA A 603 14.20 -21.18 -23.80
N ALA A 604 14.11 -20.95 -22.49
CA ALA A 604 14.72 -21.82 -21.48
C ALA A 604 13.80 -22.97 -21.05
N ASP A 605 14.37 -24.16 -20.87
CA ASP A 605 13.68 -25.37 -20.38
C ASP A 605 13.67 -25.45 -18.84
N ALA A 606 14.64 -24.80 -18.18
CA ALA A 606 14.75 -24.69 -16.74
C ALA A 606 15.38 -23.34 -16.35
N LEU A 607 15.15 -22.91 -15.12
CA LEU A 607 15.77 -21.72 -14.52
C LEU A 607 16.64 -22.13 -13.33
N ILE A 608 17.87 -21.62 -13.27
CA ILE A 608 18.69 -21.52 -12.07
C ILE A 608 18.73 -20.06 -11.68
N THR A 609 18.33 -19.75 -10.47
CA THR A 609 18.39 -18.40 -9.93
C THR A 609 18.58 -18.44 -8.42
N ASP A 610 18.88 -17.30 -7.85
CA ASP A 610 19.01 -17.13 -6.39
C ASP A 610 17.80 -16.33 -5.84
N TYR A 611 17.98 -15.03 -5.56
CA TYR A 611 16.99 -14.14 -4.94
C TYR A 611 16.36 -13.17 -5.95
N SER A 612 16.38 -13.52 -7.23
CA SER A 612 15.88 -12.70 -8.31
C SER A 612 14.37 -12.82 -8.49
N SER A 613 13.72 -11.68 -8.74
CA SER A 613 12.28 -11.66 -9.05
C SER A 613 11.91 -12.41 -10.35
N ILE A 614 12.88 -12.79 -11.18
CA ILE A 614 12.64 -13.54 -12.41
C ILE A 614 11.98 -14.91 -12.13
N MET A 615 12.20 -15.50 -10.93
CA MET A 615 11.57 -16.76 -10.55
C MET A 615 10.03 -16.67 -10.56
N PHE A 616 9.47 -15.53 -10.17
CA PHE A 616 8.02 -15.33 -10.15
C PHE A 616 7.45 -15.21 -11.56
N ASP A 617 8.17 -14.53 -12.46
CA ASP A 617 7.77 -14.41 -13.86
C ASP A 617 7.89 -15.77 -14.56
N TYR A 618 9.02 -16.48 -14.37
CA TYR A 618 9.29 -17.79 -14.95
C TYR A 618 8.32 -18.87 -14.47
N ALA A 619 7.83 -18.79 -13.23
CA ALA A 619 6.86 -19.72 -12.68
C ALA A 619 5.55 -19.77 -13.50
N ASN A 620 5.19 -18.69 -14.24
CA ASN A 620 4.05 -18.70 -15.15
C ASN A 620 4.16 -19.73 -16.26
N LEU A 621 5.38 -20.11 -16.67
CA LEU A 621 5.65 -21.13 -17.69
C LEU A 621 5.46 -22.56 -17.20
N ASP A 622 5.29 -22.79 -15.90
CA ASP A 622 5.25 -24.12 -15.26
C ASP A 622 6.44 -25.03 -15.61
N ARG A 623 7.61 -24.42 -15.78
CA ARG A 623 8.87 -25.10 -16.05
C ARG A 623 9.73 -25.19 -14.79
N PRO A 624 10.68 -26.15 -14.70
CA PRO A 624 11.53 -26.34 -13.53
C PRO A 624 12.30 -25.09 -13.12
N ILE A 625 12.34 -24.82 -11.81
CA ILE A 625 13.15 -23.76 -11.18
C ILE A 625 14.02 -24.44 -10.12
N VAL A 626 15.31 -24.12 -10.11
CA VAL A 626 16.25 -24.53 -9.07
C VAL A 626 16.80 -23.26 -8.42
N VAL A 627 16.75 -23.21 -7.11
CA VAL A 627 17.29 -22.09 -6.32
C VAL A 627 18.72 -22.42 -5.93
N TYR A 628 19.69 -21.59 -6.34
CA TYR A 628 21.08 -21.69 -5.91
C TYR A 628 21.37 -20.61 -4.87
N ALA A 629 21.44 -21.02 -3.60
CA ALA A 629 21.40 -20.13 -2.44
C ALA A 629 22.62 -20.34 -1.53
N ASP A 630 23.81 -20.00 -2.03
CA ASP A 630 25.08 -20.14 -1.34
C ASP A 630 25.29 -19.13 -0.19
N ASP A 631 24.61 -17.98 -0.24
CA ASP A 631 24.76 -16.89 0.73
C ASP A 631 23.42 -16.42 1.35
N TRP A 632 22.41 -17.30 1.44
CA TRP A 632 21.04 -16.95 1.87
C TRP A 632 20.97 -16.20 3.21
N GLU A 633 21.67 -16.69 4.24
CA GLU A 633 21.61 -16.06 5.56
C GLU A 633 22.14 -14.63 5.54
N VAL A 634 23.28 -14.41 4.86
CA VAL A 634 23.89 -13.09 4.70
C VAL A 634 22.94 -12.16 3.92
N TYR A 635 22.34 -12.69 2.86
CA TYR A 635 21.43 -11.94 2.03
C TYR A 635 20.15 -11.53 2.80
N ARG A 636 19.55 -12.47 3.53
CA ARG A 636 18.35 -12.23 4.34
C ARG A 636 18.59 -11.15 5.40
N GLU A 637 19.72 -11.17 6.08
CA GLU A 637 20.06 -10.21 7.12
C GLU A 637 20.41 -8.82 6.56
N THR A 638 21.11 -8.76 5.45
CA THR A 638 21.61 -7.48 4.90
C THR A 638 20.57 -6.75 4.07
N ARG A 639 19.80 -7.46 3.25
CA ARG A 639 18.80 -6.87 2.32
C ARG A 639 17.39 -6.86 2.87
N GLY A 640 17.09 -7.75 3.81
CA GLY A 640 15.75 -8.04 4.27
C GLY A 640 14.88 -8.68 3.18
N VAL A 641 14.06 -9.63 3.57
CA VAL A 641 13.17 -10.37 2.67
C VAL A 641 11.74 -10.28 3.15
N CYS A 642 10.80 -10.47 2.23
CA CYS A 642 9.36 -10.39 2.50
C CYS A 642 8.80 -11.73 3.00
N PHE A 643 9.46 -12.84 2.68
CA PHE A 643 9.15 -14.20 3.14
C PHE A 643 10.42 -15.05 3.12
N ASP A 644 10.39 -16.21 3.75
CA ASP A 644 11.51 -17.15 3.77
C ASP A 644 11.48 -18.03 2.52
N LEU A 645 12.38 -17.73 1.56
CA LEU A 645 12.49 -18.48 0.30
C LEU A 645 12.89 -19.93 0.52
N MET A 646 13.63 -20.23 1.60
CA MET A 646 14.06 -21.61 1.90
C MET A 646 12.90 -22.46 2.44
N ALA A 647 11.95 -21.83 3.12
CA ALA A 647 10.73 -22.50 3.57
C ALA A 647 9.69 -22.68 2.45
N GLU A 648 9.70 -21.81 1.43
CA GLU A 648 8.70 -21.77 0.35
C GLU A 648 9.36 -21.66 -1.03
N PRO A 649 10.27 -22.59 -1.40
CA PRO A 649 11.00 -22.48 -2.66
C PRO A 649 10.14 -22.90 -3.86
N PRO A 650 10.41 -22.35 -5.08
CA PRO A 650 9.74 -22.75 -6.31
C PRO A 650 10.15 -24.12 -6.85
N GLY A 651 11.12 -24.77 -6.23
CA GLY A 651 11.72 -26.03 -6.63
C GLY A 651 12.90 -26.43 -5.74
N PRO A 652 13.72 -27.39 -6.14
CA PRO A 652 14.88 -27.82 -5.36
C PRO A 652 15.83 -26.66 -5.04
N VAL A 653 16.43 -26.70 -3.86
CA VAL A 653 17.44 -25.74 -3.40
C VAL A 653 18.81 -26.43 -3.37
N ALA A 654 19.83 -25.74 -3.86
CA ALA A 654 21.23 -26.12 -3.77
C ALA A 654 22.01 -25.01 -3.06
N HIS A 655 22.92 -25.40 -2.17
CA HIS A 655 23.80 -24.47 -1.45
C HIS A 655 25.26 -24.55 -1.94
N THR A 656 25.58 -25.58 -2.71
CA THR A 656 26.92 -25.75 -3.31
C THR A 656 26.81 -26.08 -4.82
N PRO A 657 27.88 -25.84 -5.59
CA PRO A 657 27.94 -26.21 -7.00
C PRO A 657 27.73 -27.71 -7.24
N GLU A 658 28.23 -28.56 -6.36
CA GLU A 658 28.12 -30.03 -6.43
C GLU A 658 26.67 -30.49 -6.23
N GLU A 659 25.95 -29.87 -5.27
CA GLU A 659 24.53 -30.13 -5.05
C GLU A 659 23.72 -29.72 -6.30
N LEU A 660 24.00 -28.52 -6.84
CA LEU A 660 23.34 -28.05 -8.05
C LEU A 660 23.56 -28.99 -9.23
N ALA A 661 24.80 -29.39 -9.49
CA ALA A 661 25.13 -30.33 -10.56
C ALA A 661 24.47 -31.71 -10.37
N ARG A 662 24.40 -32.21 -9.14
CA ARG A 662 23.69 -33.45 -8.79
C ARG A 662 22.18 -33.34 -9.14
N ILE A 663 21.51 -32.27 -8.76
CA ILE A 663 20.09 -32.05 -9.03
C ILE A 663 19.76 -32.13 -10.52
N PHE A 664 20.64 -31.67 -11.40
CA PHE A 664 20.48 -31.76 -12.84
C PHE A 664 20.82 -33.16 -13.37
N ARG A 665 21.91 -33.77 -12.92
CA ARG A 665 22.38 -35.06 -13.37
C ARG A 665 21.43 -36.20 -13.03
N ASP A 666 20.85 -36.21 -11.81
CA ASP A 666 19.88 -37.23 -11.37
C ASP A 666 18.44 -36.93 -11.81
N GLY A 667 18.19 -35.78 -12.45
CA GLY A 667 16.89 -35.37 -12.97
C GLY A 667 15.91 -34.91 -11.90
N SER A 668 16.30 -34.74 -10.64
CA SER A 668 15.41 -34.35 -9.54
C SER A 668 14.77 -32.96 -9.75
N TYR A 669 15.41 -32.07 -10.52
CA TYR A 669 14.82 -30.80 -10.91
C TYR A 669 13.50 -30.94 -11.71
N ARG A 670 13.21 -32.09 -12.32
CA ARG A 670 11.96 -32.44 -13.00
C ARG A 670 11.10 -33.45 -12.22
N GLY A 671 11.58 -33.87 -11.06
CA GLY A 671 10.98 -34.90 -10.23
C GLY A 671 9.61 -34.51 -9.64
N PRO A 672 8.95 -35.46 -8.96
CA PRO A 672 7.64 -35.20 -8.33
C PRO A 672 7.67 -34.07 -7.30
N GLU A 673 8.73 -34.04 -6.50
CA GLU A 673 8.89 -32.98 -5.47
C GLU A 673 9.05 -31.60 -6.11
N SER A 674 9.87 -31.46 -7.15
CA SER A 674 10.00 -30.21 -7.90
C SER A 674 8.65 -29.74 -8.47
N ARG A 675 7.84 -30.67 -8.97
CA ARG A 675 6.48 -30.35 -9.47
C ARG A 675 5.56 -29.89 -8.34
N ARG A 676 5.61 -30.52 -7.16
CA ARG A 676 4.81 -30.14 -5.99
C ARG A 676 5.18 -28.73 -5.52
N LEU A 677 6.46 -28.45 -5.29
CA LEU A 677 6.95 -27.14 -4.85
C LEU A 677 6.56 -26.03 -5.84
N ARG A 678 6.71 -26.31 -7.14
CA ARG A 678 6.34 -25.36 -8.20
C ARG A 678 4.84 -25.09 -8.24
N ALA A 679 4.00 -26.12 -8.05
CA ALA A 679 2.55 -25.95 -8.02
C ALA A 679 2.12 -25.07 -6.82
N GLU A 680 2.69 -25.30 -5.66
CA GLU A 680 2.46 -24.48 -4.45
C GLU A 680 2.91 -23.04 -4.67
N PHE A 681 4.11 -22.83 -5.21
CA PHE A 681 4.64 -21.51 -5.52
C PHE A 681 3.77 -20.77 -6.54
N ARG A 682 3.32 -21.43 -7.63
CA ARG A 682 2.41 -20.84 -8.62
C ARG A 682 1.06 -20.47 -8.06
N SER A 683 0.48 -21.29 -7.18
CA SER A 683 -0.80 -21.00 -6.54
C SER A 683 -0.76 -19.69 -5.71
N ARG A 684 0.42 -19.36 -5.17
CA ARG A 684 0.64 -18.19 -4.33
C ARG A 684 1.07 -16.96 -5.13
N TYR A 685 1.90 -17.12 -6.17
CA TYR A 685 2.57 -16.00 -6.83
C TYR A 685 2.16 -15.76 -8.28
N CYS A 686 1.41 -16.68 -8.94
CA CYS A 686 0.88 -16.49 -10.29
C CYS A 686 -0.64 -16.25 -10.30
N GLN A 687 -1.18 -15.59 -9.28
CA GLN A 687 -2.64 -15.51 -9.09
C GLN A 687 -3.35 -14.69 -10.18
N PHE A 688 -2.75 -13.59 -10.64
CA PHE A 688 -3.41 -12.64 -11.53
C PHE A 688 -2.82 -12.58 -12.95
N ASP A 689 -1.70 -13.27 -13.22
CA ASP A 689 -1.08 -13.37 -14.53
C ASP A 689 -1.79 -14.47 -15.35
N ASP A 690 -2.57 -14.09 -16.37
CA ASP A 690 -3.38 -15.02 -17.15
C ASP A 690 -3.43 -14.72 -18.67
N GLY A 691 -2.58 -13.81 -19.13
CA GLY A 691 -2.50 -13.41 -20.52
C GLY A 691 -3.37 -12.23 -20.93
N LEU A 692 -4.11 -11.62 -19.98
CA LEU A 692 -5.02 -10.50 -20.24
C LEU A 692 -4.70 -9.26 -19.39
N ALA A 693 -3.54 -9.20 -18.75
CA ALA A 693 -3.19 -8.08 -17.85
C ALA A 693 -3.10 -6.75 -18.59
N ALA A 694 -2.47 -6.72 -19.76
CA ALA A 694 -2.37 -5.52 -20.59
C ALA A 694 -3.75 -5.03 -21.05
N GLU A 695 -4.62 -5.93 -21.47
CA GLU A 695 -5.99 -5.61 -21.90
C GLU A 695 -6.79 -4.98 -20.76
N ARG A 696 -6.73 -5.54 -19.54
CA ARG A 696 -7.40 -5.00 -18.37
C ARG A 696 -6.94 -3.57 -18.07
N VAL A 697 -5.63 -3.31 -18.14
CA VAL A 697 -5.07 -1.96 -17.94
C VAL A 697 -5.59 -0.99 -19.00
N VAL A 698 -5.56 -1.38 -20.28
CA VAL A 698 -6.03 -0.53 -21.38
C VAL A 698 -7.51 -0.20 -21.23
N ARG A 699 -8.35 -1.20 -20.98
CA ARG A 699 -9.79 -1.00 -20.77
C ARG A 699 -10.07 -0.08 -19.58
N ARG A 700 -9.40 -0.31 -18.45
CA ARG A 700 -9.61 0.45 -17.23
C ARG A 700 -9.10 1.88 -17.33
N VAL A 701 -7.89 2.07 -17.87
CA VAL A 701 -7.17 3.35 -17.80
C VAL A 701 -7.45 4.22 -19.03
N PHE A 702 -7.27 3.68 -20.24
CA PHE A 702 -7.39 4.49 -21.47
C PHE A 702 -8.84 4.58 -21.97
N LEU A 703 -9.61 3.50 -21.84
CA LEU A 703 -11.01 3.49 -22.25
C LEU A 703 -11.98 3.87 -21.12
N GLY A 704 -11.49 4.02 -19.88
CA GLY A 704 -12.29 4.46 -18.73
C GLY A 704 -13.40 3.50 -18.33
N ARG A 705 -13.28 2.21 -18.69
CA ARG A 705 -14.31 1.21 -18.38
C ARG A 705 -14.42 1.00 -16.87
N PRO A 706 -15.64 0.86 -16.33
CA PRO A 706 -15.86 0.59 -14.92
C PRO A 706 -15.39 -0.84 -14.56
N PRO A 707 -15.11 -1.15 -13.29
CA PRO A 707 -14.54 -2.44 -12.87
C PRO A 707 -15.34 -3.67 -13.33
N GLU A 708 -16.65 -3.58 -13.39
CA GLU A 708 -17.56 -4.66 -13.81
C GLU A 708 -17.48 -5.02 -15.30
N GLU A 709 -16.95 -4.12 -16.12
CA GLU A 709 -16.71 -4.35 -17.56
C GLU A 709 -15.28 -4.83 -17.87
N ILE A 710 -14.43 -4.95 -16.84
CA ILE A 710 -13.07 -5.45 -17.02
C ILE A 710 -13.08 -6.98 -17.02
N PRO A 711 -12.38 -7.65 -17.95
CA PRO A 711 -12.28 -9.11 -17.95
C PRO A 711 -11.83 -9.65 -16.60
N LYS A 712 -12.53 -10.62 -16.04
CA LYS A 712 -12.14 -11.27 -14.79
C LYS A 712 -10.83 -12.06 -14.98
N VAL A 713 -10.07 -12.18 -13.89
CA VAL A 713 -8.88 -13.03 -13.89
C VAL A 713 -9.30 -14.48 -14.03
N ILE A 714 -8.70 -15.20 -14.99
CA ILE A 714 -8.92 -16.62 -15.20
C ILE A 714 -8.26 -17.40 -14.06
N PRO A 715 -8.99 -18.27 -13.33
CA PRO A 715 -8.41 -19.10 -12.28
C PRO A 715 -7.24 -19.95 -12.78
N LEU A 716 -6.20 -20.13 -11.98
CA LEU A 716 -4.97 -20.83 -12.39
C LEU A 716 -5.24 -22.25 -12.97
N ALA A 717 -6.22 -22.96 -12.43
CA ALA A 717 -6.60 -24.30 -12.90
C ALA A 717 -7.29 -24.32 -14.28
N GLU A 718 -7.82 -23.19 -14.74
CA GLU A 718 -8.53 -23.07 -16.02
C GLU A 718 -7.65 -22.50 -17.13
N ARG A 719 -6.41 -22.10 -16.80
CA ARG A 719 -5.49 -21.52 -17.80
C ARG A 719 -4.92 -22.58 -18.71
N LEU A 720 -4.73 -22.21 -19.97
CA LEU A 720 -4.02 -23.08 -20.92
C LEU A 720 -2.58 -23.30 -20.40
N PRO A 721 -2.05 -24.53 -20.56
CA PRO A 721 -0.67 -24.81 -20.23
C PRO A 721 0.27 -23.96 -21.09
N ALA A 722 1.38 -23.51 -20.50
CA ALA A 722 2.41 -22.80 -21.24
C ALA A 722 2.89 -23.64 -22.44
N PRO A 723 3.26 -23.02 -23.57
CA PRO A 723 3.68 -23.73 -24.77
C PRO A 723 4.87 -24.66 -24.45
N ALA A 724 4.66 -25.96 -24.64
CA ALA A 724 5.75 -26.92 -24.47
C ALA A 724 6.78 -26.70 -25.60
N VAL A 725 8.05 -26.80 -25.27
CA VAL A 725 9.11 -26.97 -26.24
C VAL A 725 8.95 -28.43 -26.76
N THR A 726 8.10 -28.62 -27.74
CA THR A 726 8.03 -29.90 -28.40
C THR A 726 9.34 -30.03 -29.18
N LEU A 727 10.27 -30.83 -28.64
CA LEU A 727 11.41 -31.28 -29.42
C LEU A 727 10.84 -32.02 -30.62
N VAL A 728 10.72 -31.35 -31.73
CA VAL A 728 10.52 -32.01 -33.02
C VAL A 728 11.81 -32.78 -33.25
N ARG A 729 11.80 -34.06 -32.88
CA ARG A 729 12.79 -35.00 -33.36
C ARG A 729 12.51 -35.14 -34.84
N SER A 730 13.29 -34.42 -35.69
CA SER A 730 13.37 -34.69 -37.13
C SER A 730 14.04 -36.02 -37.37
#